data_0b0c2fd2216c89050ec9a2ab1591c8b6
#
_entry.id   0b0c2fd2216c89050ec9a2ab1591c8b6
#
_cell.length_a   1.000
_cell.length_b   1.000
_cell.length_c   1.000
_cell.angle_alpha   90.00
_cell.angle_beta   90.00
_cell.angle_gamma   90.00
#
_symmetry.space_group_name_H-M   'P 1'
#
loop_
_entity.id
_entity.type
_entity.pdbx_description
1 polymer ?
#
loop_
_entity_poly.entity_id
_entity_poly.type
_entity_poly.pdbx_seq_one_letter_code
_entity_poly.pdbx_strand_id
1 'polypeptide(L)'
;MRTSRKWLSQYMDLSDLSLEELAEKITNAGLEVEAAYPLSSGTNLVIGQVVECEMHPDSDHLHITKVDLGDEIVQIVCGAPNVAEGQKVIVAKPGAKLPGGEIKKGAIRGQESNGMICALFELGVDPHMLSEEQKNGIEILPEDAPVGYTDPLGYLGYDDEILEIGLTPNRSDCQAQFNLAKEVGAILNREVVLPEFDAASDLGDHTRFALSSKTEKCPLFLEKVIGSITIKESPKWMKELLRASGMHSINNVVDISNIVMLETGQPMHFYDIDAIKDQEITVADGFEEEYTALDGITYQLLPEDIVITNQGKPIGIAGIMGGDDSKILETTHGLIIECASFDHVSIRNTTRRLNLATESSLRYQKGIEPMAPFKAIDRAVQLLIEYADATAIEETVQIGEVDGLEKILHCTIEQINDRLGTNFSQEEVMDVFERLDFVPEIEDGVISVVIPSYRTDMEGMADLSEEVIRLIGYDRLPSTLPFMPMTEGKLDEQQRMIRTTENVLSSLGLEQCITYTLISTLKKDNAILSNDEAIELAMPMSEERRWIRTSILPSLLGVVAYNQARKLSSVNVFEISDVEGRCQQRKHLAICLSGPLEMTPWLHEETPADFYTLKGLLETLFDSLGINRARIHFTENKDEGHFHPFRSACIKMGKETLGYMGEIHPKYAKENDVKNVYMAELDLSSLMETKKSKIKFTPISKYPTVTRDLALIVDRELPAENIVQLIEKHGRDQKTKEKIVKEIEIFDVYEGEHVKENEKSIAIRIVFGSDTHTLKDEEINNVFETMLESLKRDLNAQLRG
;
A
#
# COMPACT_ATOMS: atom_id res chain seq x y z
N MET A 1 -0.19 -0.33 -17.86
CA MET A 1 -0.14 -0.56 -19.33
C MET A 1 1.24 -0.23 -19.84
N ARG A 2 1.83 -1.12 -20.66
CA ARG A 2 3.14 -0.89 -21.27
C ARG A 2 2.98 -0.73 -22.78
N THR A 3 3.54 0.33 -23.32
CA THR A 3 3.54 0.65 -24.76
C THR A 3 4.92 1.12 -25.18
N SER A 4 5.14 1.23 -26.49
CA SER A 4 6.39 1.76 -27.00
C SER A 4 6.16 2.89 -27.99
N ARG A 5 7.18 3.77 -28.11
CA ARG A 5 7.13 4.86 -29.07
C ARG A 5 7.08 4.36 -30.52
N LYS A 6 7.81 3.25 -30.84
CA LYS A 6 7.74 2.65 -32.17
C LYS A 6 6.34 2.12 -32.49
N TRP A 7 5.65 1.54 -31.51
CA TRP A 7 4.29 1.05 -31.72
C TRP A 7 3.34 2.21 -32.01
N LEU A 8 3.32 3.23 -31.14
CA LEU A 8 2.48 4.42 -31.33
C LEU A 8 2.81 5.17 -32.64
N SER A 9 4.10 5.18 -33.04
CA SER A 9 4.54 5.80 -34.29
C SER A 9 4.05 5.09 -35.56
N GLN A 10 3.50 3.87 -35.44
CA GLN A 10 2.82 3.22 -36.57
C GLN A 10 1.47 3.88 -36.89
N TYR A 11 0.88 4.57 -35.95
CA TYR A 11 -0.46 5.14 -36.02
C TYR A 11 -0.45 6.67 -36.16
N MET A 12 0.63 7.34 -35.74
CA MET A 12 0.77 8.78 -35.79
C MET A 12 2.24 9.21 -35.85
N ASP A 13 2.55 10.38 -36.37
CA ASP A 13 3.92 10.92 -36.34
C ASP A 13 4.26 11.47 -34.95
N LEU A 14 5.31 10.92 -34.31
CA LEU A 14 5.85 11.32 -33.00
C LEU A 14 7.30 11.83 -33.09
N SER A 15 7.82 12.04 -34.31
CA SER A 15 9.24 12.34 -34.57
C SER A 15 9.74 13.69 -34.02
N ASP A 16 8.83 14.62 -33.76
CA ASP A 16 9.11 15.97 -33.25
C ASP A 16 9.13 16.09 -31.73
N LEU A 17 8.81 15.01 -31.01
CA LEU A 17 8.77 14.99 -29.54
C LEU A 17 9.91 14.11 -28.98
N SER A 18 10.55 14.54 -27.92
CA SER A 18 11.37 13.66 -27.09
C SER A 18 10.49 12.69 -26.27
N LEU A 19 11.11 11.64 -25.73
CA LEU A 19 10.40 10.67 -24.88
C LEU A 19 9.82 11.36 -23.63
N GLU A 20 10.60 12.27 -23.03
CA GLU A 20 10.22 13.03 -21.84
C GLU A 20 9.06 13.97 -22.13
N GLU A 21 9.08 14.69 -23.27
CA GLU A 21 7.99 15.57 -23.66
C GLU A 21 6.69 14.81 -23.94
N LEU A 22 6.80 13.63 -24.58
CA LEU A 22 5.64 12.75 -24.79
C LEU A 22 5.05 12.27 -23.46
N ALA A 23 5.90 11.80 -22.53
CA ALA A 23 5.49 11.35 -21.23
C ALA A 23 4.82 12.47 -20.40
N GLU A 24 5.36 13.68 -20.42
CA GLU A 24 4.80 14.85 -19.75
C GLU A 24 3.41 15.22 -20.30
N LYS A 25 3.25 15.25 -21.62
CA LYS A 25 1.95 15.57 -22.25
C LYS A 25 0.87 14.55 -21.93
N ILE A 26 1.21 13.25 -21.95
CA ILE A 26 0.29 12.16 -21.60
C ILE A 26 -0.11 12.26 -20.12
N THR A 27 0.87 12.48 -19.22
CA THR A 27 0.62 12.62 -17.78
C THR A 27 -0.26 13.84 -17.48
N ASN A 28 0.02 14.99 -18.08
CA ASN A 28 -0.75 16.21 -17.85
C ASN A 28 -2.20 16.12 -18.35
N ALA A 29 -2.48 15.20 -19.27
CA ALA A 29 -3.82 14.93 -19.78
C ALA A 29 -4.56 13.80 -19.02
N GLY A 30 -4.02 13.33 -17.87
CA GLY A 30 -4.69 12.41 -16.94
C GLY A 30 -4.29 10.93 -17.05
N LEU A 31 -3.34 10.57 -17.93
CA LEU A 31 -2.75 9.23 -18.00
C LEU A 31 -1.32 9.28 -17.45
N GLU A 32 -1.14 8.97 -16.16
CA GLU A 32 0.16 9.04 -15.48
C GLU A 32 1.19 8.11 -16.13
N VAL A 33 2.28 8.66 -16.67
CA VAL A 33 3.43 7.89 -17.11
C VAL A 33 4.34 7.67 -15.92
N GLU A 34 4.31 6.45 -15.38
CA GLU A 34 5.08 6.05 -14.19
C GLU A 34 6.57 5.91 -14.48
N ALA A 35 6.91 5.48 -15.71
CA ALA A 35 8.28 5.36 -16.18
C ALA A 35 8.37 5.55 -17.71
N ALA A 36 9.45 6.18 -18.16
CA ALA A 36 9.81 6.34 -19.56
C ALA A 36 11.32 6.10 -19.73
N TYR A 37 11.69 5.12 -20.55
CA TYR A 37 13.08 4.71 -20.69
C TYR A 37 13.34 3.98 -22.02
N PRO A 38 14.59 4.01 -22.53
CA PRO A 38 14.96 3.21 -23.71
C PRO A 38 15.00 1.71 -23.36
N LEU A 39 14.53 0.87 -24.27
CA LEU A 39 14.51 -0.60 -24.11
C LEU A 39 15.92 -1.17 -23.91
N SER A 40 16.92 -0.53 -24.53
CA SER A 40 18.33 -0.79 -24.36
C SER A 40 19.15 0.49 -24.54
N SER A 41 20.40 0.47 -24.10
CA SER A 41 21.28 1.63 -24.25
C SER A 41 22.74 1.24 -24.45
N GLY A 42 23.44 2.03 -25.25
CA GLY A 42 24.85 1.86 -25.50
C GLY A 42 25.29 2.76 -26.65
N THR A 43 26.46 3.37 -26.53
CA THR A 43 27.05 4.16 -27.60
C THR A 43 28.29 3.50 -28.15
N ASN A 44 28.69 3.84 -29.38
CA ASN A 44 29.90 3.31 -30.04
C ASN A 44 29.94 1.78 -30.08
N LEU A 45 28.79 1.18 -30.40
CA LEU A 45 28.61 -0.25 -30.59
C LEU A 45 28.84 -0.62 -32.06
N VAL A 46 29.30 -1.84 -32.31
CA VAL A 46 29.50 -2.37 -33.66
C VAL A 46 29.30 -3.89 -33.68
N ILE A 47 28.81 -4.43 -34.80
CA ILE A 47 28.80 -5.88 -35.01
C ILE A 47 30.20 -6.34 -35.43
N GLY A 48 30.80 -7.24 -34.65
CA GLY A 48 32.11 -7.84 -34.95
C GLY A 48 32.02 -9.35 -35.16
N GLN A 49 33.05 -9.92 -35.79
CA GLN A 49 33.19 -11.36 -35.91
C GLN A 49 34.43 -11.86 -35.15
N VAL A 50 34.26 -12.82 -34.27
CA VAL A 50 35.38 -13.46 -33.57
C VAL A 50 36.17 -14.34 -34.56
N VAL A 51 37.37 -13.91 -34.93
CA VAL A 51 38.22 -14.62 -35.91
C VAL A 51 39.24 -15.55 -35.24
N GLU A 52 39.55 -15.32 -33.98
CA GLU A 52 40.40 -16.20 -33.15
C GLU A 52 39.85 -16.19 -31.72
N CYS A 53 39.86 -17.35 -31.03
CA CYS A 53 39.43 -17.48 -29.63
C CYS A 53 40.32 -18.49 -28.93
N GLU A 54 41.16 -18.06 -27.98
CA GLU A 54 42.08 -18.89 -27.23
C GLU A 54 41.89 -18.70 -25.73
N MET A 55 42.12 -19.73 -24.91
CA MET A 55 42.13 -19.64 -23.46
C MET A 55 43.19 -18.69 -22.95
N HIS A 56 42.87 -17.86 -21.98
CA HIS A 56 43.83 -16.97 -21.33
C HIS A 56 44.84 -17.77 -20.51
N PRO A 57 46.18 -17.55 -20.70
CA PRO A 57 47.24 -18.40 -20.06
C PRO A 57 47.19 -18.38 -18.52
N ASP A 58 46.66 -17.28 -17.90
CA ASP A 58 46.59 -17.10 -16.45
C ASP A 58 45.15 -17.14 -15.92
N SER A 59 44.23 -17.80 -16.64
CA SER A 59 42.83 -17.89 -16.21
C SER A 59 42.17 -19.17 -16.73
N ASP A 60 41.28 -19.71 -15.94
CA ASP A 60 40.48 -20.90 -16.21
C ASP A 60 39.08 -20.58 -16.87
N HIS A 61 38.75 -19.30 -16.99
CA HIS A 61 37.44 -18.85 -17.53
C HIS A 61 37.53 -17.65 -18.49
N LEU A 62 38.72 -17.04 -18.66
CA LEU A 62 38.91 -15.94 -19.61
C LEU A 62 39.38 -16.45 -20.96
N HIS A 63 38.89 -15.81 -22.00
CA HIS A 63 39.34 -16.03 -23.40
C HIS A 63 39.98 -14.78 -23.93
N ILE A 64 41.06 -14.94 -24.71
CA ILE A 64 41.66 -13.90 -25.53
C ILE A 64 41.06 -14.07 -26.94
N THR A 65 40.34 -13.06 -27.38
CA THR A 65 39.70 -13.08 -28.70
C THR A 65 40.30 -12.03 -29.61
N LYS A 66 40.40 -12.33 -30.91
CA LYS A 66 40.58 -11.33 -31.97
C LYS A 66 39.26 -11.17 -32.69
N VAL A 67 38.79 -9.94 -32.77
CA VAL A 67 37.46 -9.62 -33.31
C VAL A 67 37.63 -8.66 -34.47
N ASP A 68 37.18 -9.09 -35.65
CA ASP A 68 37.11 -8.27 -36.85
C ASP A 68 35.87 -7.33 -36.76
N LEU A 69 36.09 -6.02 -36.81
CA LEU A 69 35.06 -4.98 -36.77
C LEU A 69 34.72 -4.41 -38.14
N GLY A 70 35.28 -5.02 -39.20
CA GLY A 70 35.12 -4.59 -40.60
C GLY A 70 36.21 -3.60 -41.06
N ASP A 71 36.61 -2.69 -40.23
CA ASP A 71 37.65 -1.67 -40.49
C ASP A 71 38.98 -1.99 -39.79
N GLU A 72 38.92 -2.75 -38.69
CA GLU A 72 40.09 -3.13 -37.90
C GLU A 72 39.84 -4.48 -37.17
N ILE A 73 40.94 -5.17 -36.84
CA ILE A 73 40.90 -6.35 -35.95
C ILE A 73 41.41 -5.92 -34.59
N VAL A 74 40.63 -6.15 -33.53
CA VAL A 74 40.99 -5.79 -32.16
C VAL A 74 41.10 -7.00 -31.26
N GLN A 75 42.03 -6.95 -30.30
CA GLN A 75 42.07 -7.96 -29.23
C GLN A 75 41.15 -7.56 -28.09
N ILE A 76 40.32 -8.49 -27.64
CA ILE A 76 39.42 -8.33 -26.50
C ILE A 76 39.51 -9.55 -25.59
N VAL A 77 39.66 -9.33 -24.28
CA VAL A 77 39.58 -10.40 -23.29
C VAL A 77 38.13 -10.52 -22.84
N CYS A 78 37.52 -11.70 -23.03
CA CYS A 78 36.15 -12.00 -22.74
C CYS A 78 36.01 -13.06 -21.63
N GLY A 79 35.11 -12.84 -20.68
CA GLY A 79 34.86 -13.80 -19.60
C GLY A 79 33.57 -14.62 -19.81
N ALA A 80 32.87 -14.45 -20.91
CA ALA A 80 31.65 -15.18 -21.18
C ALA A 80 31.94 -16.65 -21.54
N PRO A 81 31.16 -17.60 -20.98
CA PRO A 81 31.43 -19.03 -21.22
C PRO A 81 31.06 -19.50 -22.63
N ASN A 82 30.22 -18.73 -23.34
CA ASN A 82 29.69 -19.06 -24.65
C ASN A 82 30.46 -18.41 -25.81
N VAL A 83 31.58 -17.67 -25.57
CA VAL A 83 32.35 -17.05 -26.64
C VAL A 83 33.16 -18.11 -27.40
N ALA A 84 33.09 -18.08 -28.75
CA ALA A 84 33.81 -18.99 -29.61
C ALA A 84 34.23 -18.35 -30.95
N GLU A 85 35.20 -18.95 -31.63
CA GLU A 85 35.65 -18.57 -32.98
C GLU A 85 34.49 -18.71 -33.99
N GLY A 86 34.42 -17.78 -34.93
CA GLY A 86 33.41 -17.73 -35.98
C GLY A 86 32.13 -16.97 -35.63
N GLN A 87 31.85 -16.75 -34.34
CA GLN A 87 30.63 -16.08 -33.90
C GLN A 87 30.60 -14.60 -34.27
N LYS A 88 29.41 -14.11 -34.60
CA LYS A 88 29.13 -12.68 -34.71
C LYS A 88 28.59 -12.16 -33.40
N VAL A 89 29.11 -11.03 -32.93
CA VAL A 89 28.88 -10.51 -31.57
C VAL A 89 28.72 -8.98 -31.57
N ILE A 90 28.14 -8.45 -30.48
CA ILE A 90 28.10 -7.00 -30.25
C ILE A 90 29.37 -6.59 -29.53
N VAL A 91 30.10 -5.61 -30.11
CA VAL A 91 31.33 -5.07 -29.54
C VAL A 91 31.11 -3.61 -29.16
N ALA A 92 31.40 -3.28 -27.91
CA ALA A 92 31.53 -1.92 -27.42
C ALA A 92 32.98 -1.47 -27.60
N LYS A 93 33.22 -0.50 -28.50
CA LYS A 93 34.54 0.09 -28.73
C LYS A 93 34.98 0.96 -27.54
N PRO A 94 36.28 1.22 -27.35
CA PRO A 94 36.77 2.16 -26.35
C PRO A 94 36.09 3.55 -26.51
N GLY A 95 35.63 4.13 -25.38
CA GLY A 95 34.77 5.34 -25.35
C GLY A 95 33.28 5.06 -25.42
N ALA A 96 32.84 3.80 -25.57
CA ALA A 96 31.44 3.42 -25.47
C ALA A 96 30.92 3.69 -24.07
N LYS A 97 29.74 4.25 -23.97
CA LYS A 97 29.00 4.45 -22.71
C LYS A 97 27.90 3.41 -22.62
N LEU A 98 27.96 2.58 -21.60
CA LEU A 98 27.00 1.53 -21.27
C LEU A 98 26.36 1.85 -19.91
N PRO A 99 25.25 1.22 -19.52
CA PRO A 99 24.66 1.37 -18.17
C PRO A 99 25.66 1.14 -17.04
N GLY A 100 26.59 0.18 -17.19
CA GLY A 100 27.65 -0.15 -16.22
C GLY A 100 28.84 0.82 -16.20
N GLY A 101 28.96 1.76 -17.15
CA GLY A 101 30.03 2.73 -17.22
C GLY A 101 30.65 2.87 -18.62
N GLU A 102 31.78 3.57 -18.69
CA GLU A 102 32.51 3.83 -19.94
C GLU A 102 33.56 2.73 -20.19
N ILE A 103 33.57 2.17 -21.41
CA ILE A 103 34.55 1.19 -21.85
C ILE A 103 35.87 1.90 -22.17
N LYS A 104 36.96 1.46 -21.56
CA LYS A 104 38.30 2.03 -21.73
C LYS A 104 39.28 0.96 -22.26
N LYS A 105 40.28 1.42 -23.02
CA LYS A 105 41.42 0.55 -23.32
C LYS A 105 42.11 0.15 -22.03
N GLY A 106 42.38 -1.12 -21.87
CA GLY A 106 42.99 -1.66 -20.64
C GLY A 106 43.72 -2.97 -20.87
N ALA A 107 44.23 -3.52 -19.78
CA ALA A 107 44.82 -4.86 -19.75
C ALA A 107 44.11 -5.68 -18.64
N ILE A 108 43.69 -6.88 -18.99
CA ILE A 108 43.09 -7.84 -18.08
C ILE A 108 44.09 -8.97 -17.84
N ARG A 109 44.56 -9.14 -16.60
CA ARG A 109 45.60 -10.10 -16.24
C ARG A 109 46.81 -10.07 -17.19
N GLY A 110 47.25 -8.84 -17.57
CA GLY A 110 48.45 -8.65 -18.42
C GLY A 110 48.21 -8.75 -19.94
N GLN A 111 47.02 -9.11 -20.38
CA GLN A 111 46.63 -9.13 -21.79
C GLN A 111 45.84 -7.88 -22.16
N GLU A 112 46.19 -7.24 -23.27
CA GLU A 112 45.52 -6.05 -23.76
C GLU A 112 44.05 -6.35 -24.15
N SER A 113 43.12 -5.47 -23.77
CA SER A 113 41.72 -5.54 -24.14
C SER A 113 41.28 -4.19 -24.67
N ASN A 114 40.94 -4.13 -25.96
CA ASN A 114 40.57 -2.93 -26.70
C ASN A 114 39.09 -2.87 -27.01
N GLY A 115 38.26 -3.06 -26.02
CA GLY A 115 36.80 -3.09 -26.09
C GLY A 115 36.19 -4.16 -25.21
N MET A 116 34.91 -4.38 -25.38
CA MET A 116 34.16 -5.40 -24.66
C MET A 116 33.17 -6.09 -25.62
N ILE A 117 33.11 -7.41 -25.59
CA ILE A 117 32.01 -8.16 -26.21
C ILE A 117 30.85 -8.16 -25.24
N CYS A 118 29.67 -7.71 -25.68
CA CYS A 118 28.55 -7.39 -24.79
C CYS A 118 27.52 -8.52 -24.69
N ALA A 119 27.03 -8.73 -23.51
CA ALA A 119 25.76 -9.39 -23.24
C ALA A 119 24.62 -8.35 -23.30
N LEU A 120 23.39 -8.80 -23.54
CA LEU A 120 22.23 -7.88 -23.64
C LEU A 120 21.92 -7.19 -22.31
N PHE A 121 22.12 -7.86 -21.16
CA PHE A 121 21.89 -7.23 -19.85
C PHE A 121 22.91 -6.09 -19.58
N GLU A 122 24.10 -6.16 -20.14
CA GLU A 122 25.10 -5.08 -20.04
C GLU A 122 24.70 -3.84 -20.85
N LEU A 123 23.82 -4.05 -21.82
CA LEU A 123 23.21 -3.01 -22.65
C LEU A 123 21.87 -2.51 -22.09
N GLY A 124 21.53 -2.89 -20.84
CA GLY A 124 20.36 -2.41 -20.14
C GLY A 124 19.06 -3.18 -20.44
N VAL A 125 19.12 -4.27 -21.21
CA VAL A 125 17.93 -5.12 -21.43
C VAL A 125 17.53 -5.80 -20.12
N ASP A 126 16.24 -5.76 -19.79
CA ASP A 126 15.70 -6.37 -18.58
C ASP A 126 16.02 -7.89 -18.54
N PRO A 127 16.70 -8.40 -17.50
CA PRO A 127 17.01 -9.81 -17.36
C PRO A 127 15.80 -10.74 -17.40
N HIS A 128 14.61 -10.26 -17.02
CA HIS A 128 13.37 -11.04 -17.13
C HIS A 128 12.97 -11.33 -18.56
N MET A 129 13.40 -10.52 -19.51
CA MET A 129 13.15 -10.67 -20.94
C MET A 129 14.19 -11.53 -21.65
N LEU A 130 15.22 -12.01 -20.95
CA LEU A 130 16.30 -12.79 -21.50
C LEU A 130 16.11 -14.29 -21.23
N SER A 131 16.51 -15.12 -22.18
CA SER A 131 16.65 -16.57 -21.99
C SER A 131 17.75 -16.89 -20.97
N GLU A 132 17.76 -18.10 -20.43
CA GLU A 132 18.84 -18.52 -19.51
C GLU A 132 20.22 -18.50 -20.18
N GLU A 133 20.27 -18.73 -21.47
CA GLU A 133 21.50 -18.64 -22.25
C GLU A 133 21.99 -17.19 -22.38
N GLN A 134 21.09 -16.25 -22.67
CA GLN A 134 21.39 -14.82 -22.76
C GLN A 134 21.73 -14.18 -21.39
N LYS A 135 21.19 -14.69 -20.30
CA LYS A 135 21.54 -14.25 -18.93
C LYS A 135 22.96 -14.64 -18.54
N ASN A 136 23.45 -15.75 -19.06
CA ASN A 136 24.73 -16.34 -18.65
C ASN A 136 25.86 -16.15 -19.67
N GLY A 137 25.59 -15.46 -20.79
CA GLY A 137 26.58 -15.30 -21.88
C GLY A 137 26.42 -14.01 -22.67
N ILE A 138 27.28 -13.85 -23.65
CA ILE A 138 27.20 -12.78 -24.65
C ILE A 138 26.10 -13.05 -25.65
N GLU A 139 25.61 -12.02 -26.33
CA GLU A 139 24.66 -12.16 -27.42
C GLU A 139 25.36 -12.66 -28.68
N ILE A 140 24.88 -13.79 -29.20
CA ILE A 140 25.40 -14.38 -30.47
C ILE A 140 24.42 -14.01 -31.57
N LEU A 141 24.92 -13.23 -32.52
CA LEU A 141 24.13 -12.77 -33.66
C LEU A 141 24.02 -13.85 -34.78
N PRO A 142 22.95 -13.75 -35.61
CA PRO A 142 22.81 -14.61 -36.79
C PRO A 142 24.01 -14.56 -37.75
N GLU A 143 24.23 -15.65 -38.49
CA GLU A 143 25.36 -15.74 -39.42
C GLU A 143 25.35 -14.68 -40.55
N ASP A 144 24.19 -14.16 -40.90
CA ASP A 144 24.01 -13.13 -41.91
C ASP A 144 24.20 -11.70 -41.37
N ALA A 145 24.39 -11.50 -40.03
CA ALA A 145 24.59 -10.18 -39.45
C ALA A 145 25.78 -9.45 -40.10
N PRO A 146 25.66 -8.20 -40.51
CA PRO A 146 26.68 -7.47 -41.25
C PRO A 146 27.81 -7.03 -40.32
N VAL A 147 29.02 -7.56 -40.49
CA VAL A 147 30.20 -7.12 -39.76
C VAL A 147 30.54 -5.67 -40.07
N GLY A 148 30.87 -4.88 -39.07
CA GLY A 148 31.11 -3.45 -39.19
C GLY A 148 29.84 -2.56 -39.09
N TYR A 149 28.65 -3.16 -38.94
CA TYR A 149 27.41 -2.39 -38.77
C TYR A 149 27.38 -1.72 -37.40
N THR A 150 27.12 -0.43 -37.35
CA THR A 150 27.28 0.44 -36.16
C THR A 150 26.03 0.59 -35.30
N ASP A 151 24.93 -0.03 -35.69
CA ASP A 151 23.70 -0.05 -34.93
C ASP A 151 23.22 -1.50 -34.65
N PRO A 152 23.95 -2.25 -33.83
CA PRO A 152 23.55 -3.62 -33.48
C PRO A 152 22.25 -3.72 -32.72
N LEU A 153 21.87 -2.68 -31.94
CA LEU A 153 20.62 -2.65 -31.19
C LEU A 153 19.41 -2.52 -32.13
N GLY A 154 19.47 -1.63 -33.13
CA GLY A 154 18.46 -1.53 -34.19
C GLY A 154 18.39 -2.78 -35.05
N TYR A 155 19.55 -3.43 -35.34
CA TYR A 155 19.57 -4.72 -36.05
C TYR A 155 18.78 -5.78 -35.31
N LEU A 156 18.89 -5.85 -33.97
CA LEU A 156 18.16 -6.79 -33.13
C LEU A 156 16.74 -6.32 -32.71
N GLY A 157 16.37 -5.07 -33.00
CA GLY A 157 15.10 -4.48 -32.63
C GLY A 157 15.00 -4.14 -31.13
N TYR A 158 16.10 -3.72 -30.51
CA TYR A 158 16.18 -3.21 -29.14
C TYR A 158 16.28 -1.68 -29.07
N ASP A 159 16.15 -0.99 -30.21
CA ASP A 159 16.23 0.48 -30.35
C ASP A 159 14.88 1.17 -30.13
N ASP A 160 14.08 0.70 -29.20
CA ASP A 160 12.76 1.23 -28.89
C ASP A 160 12.76 2.01 -27.56
N GLU A 161 11.76 2.84 -27.34
CA GLU A 161 11.55 3.62 -26.13
C GLU A 161 10.22 3.24 -25.51
N ILE A 162 10.24 2.93 -24.21
CA ILE A 162 9.12 2.35 -23.46
C ILE A 162 8.45 3.41 -22.60
N LEU A 163 7.13 3.38 -22.59
CA LEU A 163 6.26 4.14 -21.69
C LEU A 163 5.47 3.14 -20.81
N GLU A 164 5.60 3.26 -19.51
CA GLU A 164 4.78 2.54 -18.54
C GLU A 164 3.71 3.50 -18.00
N ILE A 165 2.45 3.21 -18.32
CA ILE A 165 1.31 4.08 -18.01
C ILE A 165 0.47 3.45 -16.92
N GLY A 166 0.31 4.16 -15.80
CA GLY A 166 -0.57 3.82 -14.69
C GLY A 166 -2.01 4.14 -15.04
N LEU A 167 -2.79 3.13 -15.44
CA LEU A 167 -4.19 3.31 -15.80
C LEU A 167 -5.08 3.29 -14.57
N THR A 168 -5.87 4.33 -14.40
CA THR A 168 -6.96 4.39 -13.41
C THR A 168 -8.06 3.37 -13.74
N PRO A 169 -8.86 2.93 -12.78
CA PRO A 169 -9.90 1.92 -13.01
C PRO A 169 -10.93 2.29 -14.08
N ASN A 170 -11.22 3.56 -14.26
CA ASN A 170 -12.16 4.06 -15.28
C ASN A 170 -11.60 4.03 -16.71
N ARG A 171 -10.26 4.04 -16.87
CA ARG A 171 -9.60 4.06 -18.17
C ARG A 171 -9.16 2.68 -18.64
N SER A 172 -10.08 1.68 -18.53
CA SER A 172 -9.85 0.31 -19.02
C SER A 172 -9.70 0.25 -20.54
N ASP A 173 -10.28 1.19 -21.27
CA ASP A 173 -10.16 1.37 -22.71
C ASP A 173 -8.70 1.44 -23.17
N CYS A 174 -7.86 2.18 -22.43
CA CYS A 174 -6.45 2.35 -22.76
C CYS A 174 -5.57 1.10 -22.50
N GLN A 175 -6.16 -0.05 -22.10
CA GLN A 175 -5.46 -1.33 -22.16
C GLN A 175 -5.33 -1.90 -23.58
N ALA A 176 -6.02 -1.31 -24.54
CA ALA A 176 -5.90 -1.55 -25.98
C ALA A 176 -4.95 -0.51 -26.61
N GLN A 177 -3.96 -0.98 -27.38
CA GLN A 177 -3.02 -0.07 -28.08
C GLN A 177 -3.75 0.84 -29.09
N PHE A 178 -4.82 0.35 -29.75
CA PHE A 178 -5.61 1.16 -30.67
C PHE A 178 -6.31 2.32 -29.94
N ASN A 179 -6.91 2.07 -28.79
CA ASN A 179 -7.59 3.09 -27.99
C ASN A 179 -6.56 4.04 -27.35
N LEU A 180 -5.42 3.51 -26.87
CA LEU A 180 -4.32 4.34 -26.36
C LEU A 180 -3.77 5.26 -27.46
N ALA A 181 -3.63 4.77 -28.70
CA ALA A 181 -3.21 5.60 -29.83
C ALA A 181 -4.20 6.73 -30.11
N LYS A 182 -5.51 6.46 -30.11
CA LYS A 182 -6.55 7.47 -30.23
C LYS A 182 -6.47 8.51 -29.13
N GLU A 183 -6.29 8.06 -27.89
CA GLU A 183 -6.13 8.94 -26.73
C GLU A 183 -4.90 9.86 -26.86
N VAL A 184 -3.73 9.29 -27.23
CA VAL A 184 -2.51 10.07 -27.45
C VAL A 184 -2.70 11.04 -28.63
N GLY A 185 -3.38 10.60 -29.69
CA GLY A 185 -3.75 11.46 -30.81
C GLY A 185 -4.62 12.64 -30.39
N ALA A 186 -5.65 12.40 -29.56
CA ALA A 186 -6.49 13.44 -29.00
C ALA A 186 -5.69 14.42 -28.12
N ILE A 187 -4.79 13.92 -27.28
CA ILE A 187 -3.91 14.74 -26.43
C ILE A 187 -3.00 15.64 -27.27
N LEU A 188 -2.40 15.08 -28.32
CA LEU A 188 -1.44 15.79 -29.18
C LEU A 188 -2.11 16.58 -30.30
N ASN A 189 -3.43 16.48 -30.45
CA ASN A 189 -4.20 17.00 -31.61
C ASN A 189 -3.61 16.53 -32.95
N ARG A 190 -3.47 15.19 -33.10
CA ARG A 190 -2.91 14.54 -34.31
C ARG A 190 -3.88 13.51 -34.85
N GLU A 191 -3.91 13.41 -36.18
CA GLU A 191 -4.64 12.35 -36.85
C GLU A 191 -4.02 10.97 -36.51
N VAL A 192 -4.88 10.00 -36.22
CA VAL A 192 -4.49 8.60 -35.94
C VAL A 192 -5.02 7.71 -37.06
N VAL A 193 -4.11 6.97 -37.68
CA VAL A 193 -4.44 6.02 -38.74
C VAL A 193 -4.24 4.62 -38.22
N LEU A 194 -5.34 3.94 -37.88
CA LEU A 194 -5.31 2.56 -37.44
C LEU A 194 -5.33 1.63 -38.67
N PRO A 195 -4.82 0.38 -38.55
CA PRO A 195 -4.91 -0.58 -39.62
C PRO A 195 -6.37 -0.94 -39.92
N GLU A 196 -6.72 -0.97 -41.19
CA GLU A 196 -8.01 -1.50 -41.64
C GLU A 196 -7.91 -3.02 -41.81
N PHE A 197 -8.97 -3.72 -41.50
CA PHE A 197 -9.09 -5.16 -41.71
C PHE A 197 -10.53 -5.51 -42.09
N ASP A 198 -10.66 -6.49 -42.99
CA ASP A 198 -11.97 -6.95 -43.47
C ASP A 198 -12.73 -7.72 -42.40
N ALA A 199 -14.05 -7.66 -42.44
CA ALA A 199 -14.91 -8.41 -41.55
C ALA A 199 -14.72 -9.92 -41.81
N ALA A 200 -13.98 -10.58 -40.96
CA ALA A 200 -13.71 -12.02 -41.07
C ALA A 200 -14.88 -12.87 -40.53
N SER A 201 -15.83 -12.26 -39.83
CA SER A 201 -17.11 -12.89 -39.43
C SER A 201 -17.93 -13.34 -40.65
N ASP A 202 -17.80 -12.63 -41.76
CA ASP A 202 -18.48 -12.99 -43.03
C ASP A 202 -17.66 -13.96 -43.89
N LEU A 203 -16.44 -14.31 -43.51
CA LEU A 203 -15.62 -15.26 -44.22
C LEU A 203 -15.91 -16.67 -43.73
N GLY A 204 -16.02 -17.62 -44.65
CA GLY A 204 -16.01 -19.04 -44.37
C GLY A 204 -17.21 -19.81 -44.86
N ASP A 205 -17.03 -21.13 -44.88
CA ASP A 205 -18.09 -22.12 -45.18
C ASP A 205 -18.81 -22.52 -43.91
N HIS A 206 -19.92 -23.25 -44.06
CA HIS A 206 -20.72 -23.76 -42.94
C HIS A 206 -19.88 -24.53 -41.92
N THR A 207 -20.12 -24.23 -40.65
CA THR A 207 -19.50 -24.97 -39.54
C THR A 207 -20.38 -26.09 -39.01
N ARG A 208 -19.72 -27.12 -38.47
CA ARG A 208 -20.39 -28.15 -37.66
C ARG A 208 -20.12 -28.00 -36.18
N PHE A 209 -19.35 -26.98 -35.82
CA PHE A 209 -18.95 -26.70 -34.46
C PHE A 209 -20.17 -26.33 -33.61
N ALA A 210 -20.27 -26.94 -32.43
CA ALA A 210 -21.37 -26.70 -31.51
C ALA A 210 -20.88 -25.87 -30.31
N LEU A 211 -21.48 -24.72 -30.13
CA LEU A 211 -21.21 -23.82 -29.03
C LEU A 211 -22.43 -23.75 -28.09
N SER A 212 -22.22 -23.78 -26.76
CA SER A 212 -23.29 -23.66 -25.79
C SER A 212 -22.85 -22.95 -24.52
N SER A 213 -23.78 -22.25 -23.84
CA SER A 213 -23.57 -21.67 -22.54
C SER A 213 -24.57 -22.20 -21.52
N LYS A 214 -24.07 -22.53 -20.30
CA LYS A 214 -24.86 -22.96 -19.14
C LYS A 214 -24.80 -21.94 -18.00
N THR A 215 -24.22 -20.80 -18.26
CA THR A 215 -24.10 -19.72 -17.28
C THR A 215 -24.52 -18.39 -17.88
N GLU A 216 -25.13 -17.53 -17.07
CA GLU A 216 -25.45 -16.13 -17.45
C GLU A 216 -24.22 -15.20 -17.36
N LYS A 217 -23.11 -15.67 -16.79
CA LYS A 217 -21.86 -14.89 -16.61
C LYS A 217 -21.03 -14.74 -17.88
N CYS A 218 -21.47 -15.29 -18.99
CA CYS A 218 -20.89 -15.16 -20.32
C CYS A 218 -21.92 -14.57 -21.28
N PRO A 219 -22.08 -13.24 -21.36
CA PRO A 219 -23.09 -12.61 -22.19
C PRO A 219 -22.86 -12.76 -23.69
N LEU A 220 -21.62 -12.91 -24.12
CA LEU A 220 -21.25 -13.14 -25.52
C LEU A 220 -20.11 -14.13 -25.61
N PHE A 221 -20.23 -15.12 -26.48
CA PHE A 221 -19.17 -16.05 -26.80
C PHE A 221 -19.13 -16.26 -28.31
N LEU A 222 -17.99 -16.03 -28.92
CA LEU A 222 -17.73 -16.22 -30.34
C LEU A 222 -16.69 -17.31 -30.52
N GLU A 223 -16.89 -18.18 -31.51
CA GLU A 223 -15.90 -19.15 -31.94
C GLU A 223 -15.77 -19.21 -33.43
N LYS A 224 -14.54 -19.45 -33.88
CA LYS A 224 -14.24 -19.62 -35.31
C LYS A 224 -13.20 -20.71 -35.53
N VAL A 225 -13.54 -21.65 -36.40
CA VAL A 225 -12.69 -22.79 -36.76
C VAL A 225 -11.81 -22.40 -37.96
N ILE A 226 -10.51 -22.64 -37.84
CA ILE A 226 -9.52 -22.54 -38.91
C ILE A 226 -8.96 -23.93 -39.14
N GLY A 227 -9.40 -24.61 -40.23
CA GLY A 227 -9.09 -26.03 -40.46
C GLY A 227 -7.64 -26.31 -40.88
N SER A 228 -6.89 -25.30 -41.31
CA SER A 228 -5.49 -25.47 -41.69
C SER A 228 -4.66 -24.20 -41.38
N ILE A 229 -3.53 -24.43 -40.67
CA ILE A 229 -2.51 -23.39 -40.36
C ILE A 229 -1.11 -23.99 -40.50
N THR A 230 -0.11 -23.12 -40.52
CA THR A 230 1.31 -23.48 -40.47
C THR A 230 1.98 -22.83 -39.26
N ILE A 231 2.47 -23.63 -38.30
CA ILE A 231 3.29 -23.11 -37.17
C ILE A 231 4.70 -22.82 -37.67
N LYS A 232 5.15 -21.61 -37.43
CA LYS A 232 6.50 -21.14 -37.79
C LYS A 232 6.96 -20.05 -36.86
N GLU A 233 8.18 -19.61 -36.98
CA GLU A 233 8.71 -18.50 -36.22
C GLU A 233 7.97 -17.22 -36.60
N SER A 234 7.66 -16.37 -35.58
CA SER A 234 6.99 -15.10 -35.80
C SER A 234 7.84 -14.11 -36.59
N PRO A 235 7.24 -13.25 -37.40
CA PRO A 235 7.96 -12.18 -38.09
C PRO A 235 8.63 -11.22 -37.11
N LYS A 236 9.72 -10.61 -37.55
CA LYS A 236 10.55 -9.74 -36.69
C LYS A 236 9.75 -8.63 -36.00
N TRP A 237 8.86 -7.92 -36.73
CA TRP A 237 8.06 -6.85 -36.18
C TRP A 237 7.16 -7.31 -35.01
N MET A 238 6.59 -8.49 -35.09
CA MET A 238 5.72 -9.05 -34.06
C MET A 238 6.52 -9.36 -32.78
N LYS A 239 7.71 -9.95 -32.93
CA LYS A 239 8.63 -10.20 -31.82
C LYS A 239 9.08 -8.93 -31.13
N GLU A 240 9.35 -7.86 -31.91
CA GLU A 240 9.75 -6.55 -31.39
C GLU A 240 8.64 -5.91 -30.55
N LEU A 241 7.40 -5.90 -31.05
CA LEU A 241 6.26 -5.33 -30.33
C LEU A 241 5.91 -6.08 -29.06
N LEU A 242 5.94 -7.43 -29.10
CA LEU A 242 5.74 -8.26 -27.90
C LEU A 242 6.82 -7.99 -26.84
N ARG A 243 8.07 -7.94 -27.26
CA ARG A 243 9.19 -7.61 -26.38
C ARG A 243 9.03 -6.22 -25.75
N ALA A 244 8.67 -5.22 -26.54
CA ALA A 244 8.41 -3.86 -26.05
C ALA A 244 7.26 -3.84 -25.03
N SER A 245 6.29 -4.74 -25.17
CA SER A 245 5.17 -4.91 -24.24
C SER A 245 5.48 -5.79 -23.02
N GLY A 246 6.71 -6.34 -22.90
CA GLY A 246 7.12 -7.20 -21.80
C GLY A 246 6.69 -8.66 -21.96
N MET A 247 6.39 -9.10 -23.19
CA MET A 247 5.96 -10.47 -23.50
C MET A 247 7.01 -11.22 -24.29
N HIS A 248 7.15 -12.54 -24.03
CA HIS A 248 8.02 -13.42 -24.82
C HIS A 248 7.29 -13.89 -26.09
N SER A 249 8.00 -13.89 -27.20
CA SER A 249 7.54 -14.54 -28.42
C SER A 249 7.65 -16.06 -28.30
N ILE A 250 6.65 -16.80 -28.76
CA ILE A 250 6.58 -18.26 -28.74
C ILE A 250 6.60 -18.83 -30.16
N ASN A 251 5.54 -18.60 -30.92
CA ASN A 251 5.41 -18.93 -32.33
C ASN A 251 4.38 -17.99 -32.97
N ASN A 252 4.31 -17.99 -34.30
CA ASN A 252 3.43 -17.10 -35.05
C ASN A 252 1.95 -17.12 -34.58
N VAL A 253 1.42 -18.25 -34.23
CA VAL A 253 0.00 -18.41 -33.87
C VAL A 253 -0.28 -17.89 -32.48
N VAL A 254 0.53 -18.26 -31.48
CA VAL A 254 0.39 -17.74 -30.11
C VAL A 254 0.68 -16.24 -30.06
N ASP A 255 1.68 -15.80 -30.81
CA ASP A 255 2.05 -14.39 -30.86
C ASP A 255 0.95 -13.54 -31.52
N ILE A 256 0.25 -14.06 -32.55
CA ILE A 256 -0.93 -13.42 -33.13
C ILE A 256 -2.01 -13.20 -32.06
N SER A 257 -2.33 -14.20 -31.24
CA SER A 257 -3.35 -14.03 -30.18
C SER A 257 -2.94 -12.92 -29.19
N ASN A 258 -1.65 -12.86 -28.84
CA ASN A 258 -1.12 -11.84 -27.93
C ASN A 258 -1.12 -10.45 -28.58
N ILE A 259 -0.72 -10.33 -29.84
CA ILE A 259 -0.74 -9.04 -30.55
C ILE A 259 -2.18 -8.51 -30.66
N VAL A 260 -3.15 -9.36 -31.03
CA VAL A 260 -4.56 -8.94 -31.14
C VAL A 260 -5.10 -8.52 -29.78
N MET A 261 -4.77 -9.23 -28.70
CA MET A 261 -5.13 -8.83 -27.34
C MET A 261 -4.56 -7.46 -26.99
N LEU A 262 -3.30 -7.21 -27.33
CA LEU A 262 -2.66 -5.92 -27.05
C LEU A 262 -3.24 -4.80 -27.94
N GLU A 263 -3.50 -5.05 -29.24
CA GLU A 263 -4.07 -4.07 -30.16
C GLU A 263 -5.51 -3.68 -29.76
N THR A 264 -6.37 -4.67 -29.53
CA THR A 264 -7.82 -4.47 -29.38
C THR A 264 -8.31 -4.43 -27.92
N GLY A 265 -7.47 -4.84 -26.96
CA GLY A 265 -7.86 -5.00 -25.55
C GLY A 265 -8.67 -6.26 -25.26
N GLN A 266 -8.96 -7.08 -26.28
CA GLN A 266 -9.73 -8.31 -26.18
C GLN A 266 -8.83 -9.53 -26.08
N PRO A 267 -8.77 -10.22 -24.92
CA PRO A 267 -8.06 -11.49 -24.83
C PRO A 267 -8.75 -12.57 -25.65
N MET A 268 -7.94 -13.43 -26.25
CA MET A 268 -8.37 -14.56 -27.06
C MET A 268 -7.67 -15.83 -26.57
N HIS A 269 -8.30 -16.98 -26.82
CA HIS A 269 -7.63 -18.26 -26.64
C HIS A 269 -7.71 -19.07 -27.94
N PHE A 270 -6.63 -19.76 -28.26
CA PHE A 270 -6.56 -20.64 -29.43
C PHE A 270 -6.38 -22.07 -28.94
N TYR A 271 -7.30 -22.94 -29.32
CA TYR A 271 -7.26 -24.36 -29.04
C TYR A 271 -6.73 -25.15 -30.25
N ASP A 272 -5.95 -26.19 -30.01
CA ASP A 272 -5.62 -27.19 -31.03
C ASP A 272 -6.92 -27.91 -31.44
N ILE A 273 -7.22 -27.94 -32.74
CA ILE A 273 -8.46 -28.51 -33.28
C ILE A 273 -8.60 -30.00 -32.92
N ASP A 274 -7.50 -30.76 -32.85
CA ASP A 274 -7.49 -32.17 -32.52
C ASP A 274 -7.73 -32.46 -31.03
N ALA A 275 -7.49 -31.48 -30.18
CA ALA A 275 -7.72 -31.54 -28.74
C ALA A 275 -9.22 -31.44 -28.39
N ILE A 276 -10.01 -30.75 -29.23
CA ILE A 276 -11.45 -30.52 -29.01
C ILE A 276 -12.29 -31.62 -29.64
N LYS A 277 -12.74 -32.57 -28.82
CA LYS A 277 -13.53 -33.71 -29.25
C LYS A 277 -14.95 -33.30 -29.62
N ASP A 278 -15.51 -34.01 -30.60
CA ASP A 278 -16.87 -33.81 -31.10
C ASP A 278 -17.20 -32.39 -31.57
N GLN A 279 -16.18 -31.57 -31.76
CA GLN A 279 -16.31 -30.15 -32.18
C GLN A 279 -17.36 -29.40 -31.34
N GLU A 280 -17.27 -29.51 -30.02
CA GLU A 280 -18.17 -28.86 -29.06
C GLU A 280 -17.39 -28.15 -27.95
N ILE A 281 -17.77 -26.91 -27.66
CA ILE A 281 -17.33 -26.19 -26.47
C ILE A 281 -18.56 -25.68 -25.70
N THR A 282 -18.51 -25.79 -24.38
CA THR A 282 -19.55 -25.28 -23.49
C THR A 282 -18.95 -24.40 -22.42
N VAL A 283 -19.47 -23.19 -22.26
CA VAL A 283 -19.17 -22.31 -21.09
C VAL A 283 -20.11 -22.71 -19.96
N ALA A 284 -19.56 -22.92 -18.77
CA ALA A 284 -20.36 -23.34 -17.62
C ALA A 284 -19.74 -22.85 -16.29
N ASP A 285 -20.51 -22.95 -15.23
CA ASP A 285 -20.06 -22.83 -13.84
C ASP A 285 -20.55 -24.04 -13.04
N GLY A 286 -20.35 -24.07 -11.72
CA GLY A 286 -20.80 -25.16 -10.86
C GLY A 286 -19.81 -26.32 -10.71
N PHE A 287 -18.53 -26.12 -11.04
CA PHE A 287 -17.46 -27.12 -10.88
C PHE A 287 -16.83 -27.03 -9.50
N GLU A 288 -16.54 -28.18 -8.89
CA GLU A 288 -15.82 -28.31 -7.64
C GLU A 288 -14.79 -29.44 -7.76
N GLU A 289 -13.72 -29.19 -8.50
CA GLU A 289 -12.67 -30.19 -8.81
C GLU A 289 -11.31 -29.53 -9.01
N GLU A 290 -10.25 -30.33 -8.99
CA GLU A 290 -8.89 -29.88 -9.31
C GLU A 290 -8.71 -29.79 -10.83
N TYR A 291 -8.04 -28.72 -11.28
CA TYR A 291 -7.77 -28.48 -12.69
C TYR A 291 -6.33 -28.00 -12.87
N THR A 292 -5.59 -28.64 -13.82
CA THR A 292 -4.22 -28.25 -14.15
C THR A 292 -4.24 -27.29 -15.35
N ALA A 293 -3.79 -26.07 -15.12
CA ALA A 293 -3.73 -25.01 -16.13
C ALA A 293 -2.42 -25.06 -16.95
N LEU A 294 -2.33 -24.17 -17.94
CA LEU A 294 -1.22 -24.07 -18.90
C LEU A 294 0.16 -23.82 -18.26
N ASP A 295 0.21 -23.24 -17.06
CA ASP A 295 1.44 -23.04 -16.26
C ASP A 295 1.92 -24.32 -15.54
N GLY A 296 1.20 -25.42 -15.68
CA GLY A 296 1.48 -26.68 -15.01
C GLY A 296 1.08 -26.74 -13.54
N ILE A 297 0.42 -25.70 -13.03
CA ILE A 297 -0.06 -25.63 -11.64
C ILE A 297 -1.49 -26.18 -11.58
N THR A 298 -1.76 -26.92 -10.50
CA THR A 298 -3.11 -27.43 -10.23
C THR A 298 -3.87 -26.48 -9.31
N TYR A 299 -5.03 -26.04 -9.75
CA TYR A 299 -5.92 -25.12 -9.07
C TYR A 299 -7.20 -25.80 -8.64
N GLN A 300 -7.75 -25.41 -7.47
CA GLN A 300 -9.06 -25.85 -7.02
C GLN A 300 -10.14 -24.93 -7.62
N LEU A 301 -10.98 -25.50 -8.48
CA LEU A 301 -12.18 -24.83 -9.00
C LEU A 301 -13.28 -24.82 -7.94
N LEU A 302 -14.07 -23.75 -7.91
CA LEU A 302 -15.24 -23.58 -7.06
C LEU A 302 -16.48 -23.33 -7.93
N PRO A 303 -17.71 -23.61 -7.42
CA PRO A 303 -18.96 -23.49 -8.19
C PRO A 303 -19.23 -22.11 -8.80
N GLU A 304 -18.66 -21.04 -8.26
CA GLU A 304 -18.76 -19.68 -8.77
C GLU A 304 -17.84 -19.37 -9.96
N ASP A 305 -16.83 -20.19 -10.21
CA ASP A 305 -15.87 -19.98 -11.29
C ASP A 305 -16.49 -20.25 -12.66
N ILE A 306 -16.14 -19.43 -13.64
CA ILE A 306 -16.52 -19.66 -15.04
C ILE A 306 -15.47 -20.57 -15.67
N VAL A 307 -15.92 -21.64 -16.30
CA VAL A 307 -15.06 -22.68 -16.87
C VAL A 307 -15.44 -22.96 -18.31
N ILE A 308 -14.43 -23.06 -19.16
CA ILE A 308 -14.63 -23.55 -20.52
C ILE A 308 -14.52 -25.07 -20.51
N THR A 309 -15.46 -25.79 -21.16
CA THR A 309 -15.51 -27.23 -21.09
C THR A 309 -15.65 -27.85 -22.47
N ASN A 310 -15.05 -29.05 -22.67
CA ASN A 310 -15.30 -29.93 -23.77
C ASN A 310 -15.82 -31.29 -23.24
N GLN A 311 -16.95 -31.78 -23.73
CA GLN A 311 -17.64 -32.98 -23.21
C GLN A 311 -17.83 -32.94 -21.67
N GLY A 312 -18.11 -31.76 -21.11
CA GLY A 312 -18.35 -31.58 -19.68
C GLY A 312 -17.09 -31.65 -18.80
N LYS A 313 -15.90 -31.66 -19.37
CA LYS A 313 -14.62 -31.58 -18.66
C LYS A 313 -13.99 -30.19 -18.83
N PRO A 314 -13.42 -29.61 -17.78
CA PRO A 314 -12.70 -28.34 -17.89
C PRO A 314 -11.53 -28.43 -18.89
N ILE A 315 -11.45 -27.43 -19.77
CA ILE A 315 -10.32 -27.18 -20.67
C ILE A 315 -9.72 -25.80 -20.53
N GLY A 316 -10.29 -24.97 -19.65
CA GLY A 316 -9.79 -23.61 -19.34
C GLY A 316 -10.55 -22.95 -18.21
N ILE A 317 -9.89 -22.09 -17.45
CA ILE A 317 -10.51 -21.14 -16.52
C ILE A 317 -10.80 -19.89 -17.36
N ALA A 318 -12.09 -19.65 -17.64
CA ALA A 318 -12.54 -18.62 -18.56
C ALA A 318 -11.94 -17.25 -18.27
N GLY A 319 -11.37 -16.60 -19.27
CA GLY A 319 -10.78 -15.28 -19.19
C GLY A 319 -9.53 -15.17 -18.31
N ILE A 320 -9.02 -16.27 -17.76
CA ILE A 320 -7.84 -16.30 -16.88
C ILE A 320 -6.71 -17.11 -17.50
N MET A 321 -6.90 -18.44 -17.68
CA MET A 321 -5.85 -19.30 -18.22
C MET A 321 -6.44 -20.57 -18.85
N GLY A 322 -5.96 -20.91 -20.03
CA GLY A 322 -6.30 -22.15 -20.72
C GLY A 322 -5.69 -23.40 -20.07
N GLY A 323 -6.02 -24.56 -20.61
CA GLY A 323 -5.49 -25.82 -20.13
C GLY A 323 -4.29 -26.32 -20.92
N ASP A 324 -3.49 -27.14 -20.25
CA ASP A 324 -2.30 -27.75 -20.86
C ASP A 324 -2.65 -28.75 -21.98
N ASP A 325 -3.80 -29.43 -21.87
CA ASP A 325 -4.25 -30.47 -22.78
C ASP A 325 -4.78 -29.98 -24.14
N SER A 326 -5.10 -28.69 -24.26
CA SER A 326 -5.69 -28.08 -25.46
C SER A 326 -4.85 -26.99 -26.12
N LYS A 327 -3.60 -26.82 -25.65
CA LYS A 327 -2.68 -25.79 -26.14
C LYS A 327 -2.18 -26.03 -27.56
N ILE A 328 -1.80 -24.97 -28.22
CA ILE A 328 -1.12 -25.00 -29.52
C ILE A 328 0.26 -25.63 -29.38
N LEU A 329 0.54 -26.63 -30.22
CA LEU A 329 1.81 -27.35 -30.30
C LEU A 329 2.48 -27.09 -31.66
N GLU A 330 3.74 -27.45 -31.81
CA GLU A 330 4.44 -27.37 -33.11
C GLU A 330 3.79 -28.26 -34.19
N THR A 331 3.05 -29.29 -33.79
CA THR A 331 2.33 -30.22 -34.66
C THR A 331 0.91 -29.79 -34.98
N THR A 332 0.43 -28.72 -34.37
CA THR A 332 -0.94 -28.21 -34.58
C THR A 332 -1.12 -27.78 -36.04
N HIS A 333 -2.13 -28.33 -36.72
CA HIS A 333 -2.41 -28.05 -38.10
C HIS A 333 -3.70 -27.27 -38.37
N GLY A 334 -4.53 -27.10 -37.36
CA GLY A 334 -5.75 -26.31 -37.36
C GLY A 334 -6.08 -25.85 -35.95
N LEU A 335 -6.86 -24.79 -35.81
CA LEU A 335 -7.19 -24.21 -34.51
C LEU A 335 -8.65 -23.75 -34.41
N ILE A 336 -9.09 -23.56 -33.19
CA ILE A 336 -10.36 -22.94 -32.85
C ILE A 336 -10.05 -21.65 -32.07
N ILE A 337 -10.58 -20.52 -32.57
CA ILE A 337 -10.48 -19.23 -31.93
C ILE A 337 -11.61 -19.06 -30.92
N GLU A 338 -11.29 -18.86 -29.65
CA GLU A 338 -12.22 -18.40 -28.62
C GLU A 338 -12.12 -16.88 -28.46
N CYS A 339 -13.24 -16.19 -28.48
CA CYS A 339 -13.31 -14.75 -28.20
C CYS A 339 -14.64 -14.44 -27.49
N ALA A 340 -14.56 -14.03 -26.23
CA ALA A 340 -15.75 -13.95 -25.40
C ALA A 340 -15.78 -12.68 -24.52
N SER A 341 -16.98 -12.38 -24.02
CA SER A 341 -17.19 -11.44 -22.93
C SER A 341 -17.59 -12.19 -21.67
N PHE A 342 -16.90 -11.96 -20.56
CA PHE A 342 -17.17 -12.60 -19.27
C PHE A 342 -17.51 -11.56 -18.20
N ASP A 343 -18.28 -11.96 -17.19
CA ASP A 343 -18.58 -11.14 -16.03
C ASP A 343 -17.29 -10.74 -15.29
N HIS A 344 -16.99 -9.46 -15.28
CA HIS A 344 -15.74 -8.91 -14.74
C HIS A 344 -15.60 -9.14 -13.23
N VAL A 345 -16.71 -9.20 -12.47
CA VAL A 345 -16.70 -9.46 -11.04
C VAL A 345 -16.30 -10.90 -10.75
N SER A 346 -16.85 -11.85 -11.50
CA SER A 346 -16.51 -13.28 -11.40
C SER A 346 -15.04 -13.52 -11.73
N ILE A 347 -14.53 -12.96 -12.84
CA ILE A 347 -13.11 -13.07 -13.21
C ILE A 347 -12.21 -12.48 -12.11
N ARG A 348 -12.54 -11.30 -11.55
CA ARG A 348 -11.76 -10.67 -10.49
C ARG A 348 -11.73 -11.53 -9.22
N ASN A 349 -12.86 -12.11 -8.83
CA ASN A 349 -12.93 -12.92 -7.62
C ASN A 349 -12.10 -14.22 -7.76
N THR A 350 -12.23 -14.90 -8.89
CA THR A 350 -11.45 -16.11 -9.22
C THR A 350 -9.96 -15.80 -9.29
N THR A 351 -9.55 -14.73 -9.99
CA THR A 351 -8.16 -14.28 -10.10
C THR A 351 -7.53 -14.03 -8.73
N ARG A 352 -8.25 -13.33 -7.85
CA ARG A 352 -7.76 -13.02 -6.49
C ARG A 352 -7.64 -14.27 -5.62
N ARG A 353 -8.64 -15.13 -5.66
CA ARG A 353 -8.67 -16.38 -4.88
C ARG A 353 -7.55 -17.32 -5.29
N LEU A 354 -7.32 -17.48 -6.57
CA LEU A 354 -6.26 -18.34 -7.11
C LEU A 354 -4.88 -17.69 -7.06
N ASN A 355 -4.80 -16.38 -6.75
CA ASN A 355 -3.59 -15.55 -6.87
C ASN A 355 -2.94 -15.70 -8.26
N LEU A 356 -3.77 -15.71 -9.31
CA LEU A 356 -3.39 -15.96 -10.69
C LEU A 356 -3.71 -14.75 -11.58
N ALA A 357 -2.83 -13.77 -11.61
CA ALA A 357 -2.95 -12.60 -12.46
C ALA A 357 -2.26 -12.85 -13.81
N THR A 358 -3.02 -12.78 -14.89
CA THR A 358 -2.53 -12.89 -16.27
C THR A 358 -2.90 -11.65 -17.07
N GLU A 359 -2.27 -11.41 -18.22
CA GLU A 359 -2.62 -10.29 -19.12
C GLU A 359 -4.09 -10.35 -19.55
N SER A 360 -4.64 -11.55 -19.70
CA SER A 360 -6.06 -11.79 -19.98
C SER A 360 -6.93 -11.36 -18.79
N SER A 361 -6.68 -11.91 -17.60
CA SER A 361 -7.49 -11.60 -16.42
C SER A 361 -7.42 -10.15 -16.00
N LEU A 362 -6.27 -9.48 -16.20
CA LEU A 362 -6.10 -8.04 -15.93
C LEU A 362 -7.02 -7.16 -16.79
N ARG A 363 -7.32 -7.60 -18.02
CA ARG A 363 -8.26 -6.92 -18.92
C ARG A 363 -9.70 -7.23 -18.54
N TYR A 364 -10.07 -8.49 -18.42
CA TYR A 364 -11.45 -8.90 -18.10
C TYR A 364 -11.96 -8.32 -16.79
N GLN A 365 -11.12 -8.33 -15.72
CA GLN A 365 -11.55 -7.82 -14.41
C GLN A 365 -11.83 -6.31 -14.35
N LYS A 366 -11.36 -5.54 -15.34
CA LYS A 366 -11.63 -4.09 -15.47
C LYS A 366 -12.79 -3.79 -16.43
N GLY A 367 -13.29 -4.80 -17.13
CA GLY A 367 -14.28 -4.66 -18.18
C GLY A 367 -13.63 -4.42 -19.55
N ILE A 368 -14.18 -5.05 -20.57
CA ILE A 368 -13.77 -4.97 -21.97
C ILE A 368 -14.89 -4.32 -22.78
N GLU A 369 -14.54 -3.60 -23.84
CA GLU A 369 -15.50 -3.07 -24.81
C GLU A 369 -16.46 -4.17 -25.29
N PRO A 370 -17.80 -4.01 -25.22
CA PRO A 370 -18.75 -5.03 -25.65
C PRO A 370 -18.57 -5.52 -27.08
N MET A 371 -18.17 -4.63 -28.00
CA MET A 371 -17.96 -4.94 -29.42
C MET A 371 -16.54 -5.43 -29.76
N ALA A 372 -15.61 -5.40 -28.80
CA ALA A 372 -14.23 -5.82 -29.03
C ALA A 372 -14.08 -7.29 -29.53
N PRO A 373 -14.89 -8.28 -29.08
CA PRO A 373 -14.78 -9.64 -29.57
C PRO A 373 -14.89 -9.77 -31.09
N PHE A 374 -15.77 -9.00 -31.74
CA PHE A 374 -15.95 -9.04 -33.19
C PHE A 374 -14.71 -8.49 -33.91
N LYS A 375 -14.23 -7.32 -33.47
CA LYS A 375 -13.02 -6.68 -34.03
C LYS A 375 -11.78 -7.57 -33.85
N ALA A 376 -11.67 -8.24 -32.70
CA ALA A 376 -10.55 -9.12 -32.41
C ALA A 376 -10.52 -10.36 -33.29
N ILE A 377 -11.68 -11.01 -33.53
CA ILE A 377 -11.76 -12.14 -34.49
C ILE A 377 -11.36 -11.71 -35.87
N ASP A 378 -11.88 -10.58 -36.36
CA ASP A 378 -11.57 -10.08 -37.70
C ASP A 378 -10.07 -9.85 -37.85
N ARG A 379 -9.44 -9.20 -36.87
CA ARG A 379 -7.99 -8.96 -36.85
C ARG A 379 -7.17 -10.24 -36.74
N ALA A 380 -7.58 -11.19 -35.90
CA ALA A 380 -6.89 -12.46 -35.74
C ALA A 380 -6.88 -13.27 -37.03
N VAL A 381 -8.03 -13.38 -37.70
CA VAL A 381 -8.13 -14.12 -38.99
C VAL A 381 -7.27 -13.47 -40.05
N GLN A 382 -7.25 -12.14 -40.16
CA GLN A 382 -6.38 -11.43 -41.09
C GLN A 382 -4.91 -11.82 -40.88
N LEU A 383 -4.42 -11.72 -39.61
CA LEU A 383 -3.04 -12.04 -39.28
C LEU A 383 -2.71 -13.52 -39.45
N LEU A 384 -3.65 -14.42 -39.18
CA LEU A 384 -3.49 -15.86 -39.41
C LEU A 384 -3.38 -16.19 -40.91
N ILE A 385 -4.15 -15.53 -41.76
CA ILE A 385 -4.02 -15.67 -43.23
C ILE A 385 -2.64 -15.19 -43.69
N GLU A 386 -2.20 -14.05 -43.22
CA GLU A 386 -0.95 -13.42 -43.66
C GLU A 386 0.30 -14.12 -43.10
N TYR A 387 0.29 -14.56 -41.84
CA TYR A 387 1.50 -15.03 -41.14
C TYR A 387 1.46 -16.51 -40.74
N ALA A 388 0.31 -17.20 -40.86
CA ALA A 388 0.16 -18.60 -40.52
C ALA A 388 -0.42 -19.43 -41.67
N ASP A 389 -0.50 -18.88 -42.89
CA ASP A 389 -1.03 -19.55 -44.11
C ASP A 389 -2.44 -20.15 -43.87
N ALA A 390 -3.28 -19.45 -43.07
CA ALA A 390 -4.59 -19.98 -42.68
C ALA A 390 -5.50 -20.19 -43.87
N THR A 391 -6.10 -21.39 -43.92
CA THR A 391 -7.11 -21.80 -44.94
C THR A 391 -8.17 -22.65 -44.28
N ALA A 392 -9.20 -23.04 -45.07
CA ALA A 392 -10.34 -23.78 -44.54
C ALA A 392 -11.02 -23.09 -43.35
N ILE A 393 -11.35 -21.83 -43.56
CA ILE A 393 -12.00 -20.98 -42.56
C ILE A 393 -13.46 -21.29 -42.54
N GLU A 394 -14.05 -21.60 -41.38
CA GLU A 394 -15.49 -21.84 -41.19
C GLU A 394 -16.19 -20.54 -40.74
N GLU A 395 -17.54 -20.50 -40.85
CA GLU A 395 -18.34 -19.38 -40.37
C GLU A 395 -18.19 -19.21 -38.86
N THR A 396 -18.34 -17.94 -38.37
CA THR A 396 -18.28 -17.65 -36.93
C THR A 396 -19.53 -18.15 -36.23
N VAL A 397 -19.38 -18.94 -35.15
CA VAL A 397 -20.48 -19.33 -34.28
C VAL A 397 -20.60 -18.33 -33.13
N GLN A 398 -21.81 -17.89 -32.84
CA GLN A 398 -22.08 -16.93 -31.78
C GLN A 398 -23.14 -17.45 -30.81
N ILE A 399 -22.93 -17.26 -29.52
CA ILE A 399 -23.95 -17.37 -28.48
C ILE A 399 -24.02 -16.06 -27.70
N GLY A 400 -25.22 -15.69 -27.36
CA GLY A 400 -25.52 -14.47 -26.62
C GLY A 400 -25.44 -13.24 -27.49
N GLU A 401 -25.70 -12.13 -26.86
CA GLU A 401 -25.73 -10.80 -27.47
C GLU A 401 -25.18 -9.78 -26.45
N VAL A 402 -24.55 -8.76 -26.96
CA VAL A 402 -24.13 -7.60 -26.16
C VAL A 402 -24.83 -6.35 -26.68
N ASP A 403 -25.13 -5.43 -25.79
CA ASP A 403 -25.67 -4.16 -26.18
C ASP A 403 -24.57 -3.29 -26.79
N GLY A 404 -24.57 -3.18 -28.09
CA GLY A 404 -23.65 -2.32 -28.85
C GLY A 404 -24.24 -0.94 -29.13
N LEU A 405 -25.34 -0.55 -28.46
CA LEU A 405 -25.96 0.75 -28.64
C LEU A 405 -25.02 1.86 -28.20
N GLU A 406 -24.89 2.83 -29.07
CA GLU A 406 -24.15 4.06 -28.77
C GLU A 406 -24.84 4.81 -27.63
N LYS A 407 -24.08 5.14 -26.61
CA LYS A 407 -24.56 5.92 -25.47
C LYS A 407 -24.59 7.41 -25.84
N ILE A 408 -25.72 8.06 -25.62
CA ILE A 408 -25.86 9.50 -25.86
C ILE A 408 -25.92 10.22 -24.53
N LEU A 409 -25.01 11.14 -24.29
CA LEU A 409 -24.97 12.01 -23.12
C LEU A 409 -25.35 13.43 -23.48
N HIS A 410 -25.97 14.15 -22.55
CA HIS A 410 -26.41 15.52 -22.77
C HIS A 410 -25.75 16.47 -21.78
N CYS A 411 -25.31 17.64 -22.26
CA CYS A 411 -24.78 18.73 -21.46
C CYS A 411 -25.08 20.09 -22.11
N THR A 412 -24.82 21.15 -21.37
CA THR A 412 -24.75 22.52 -21.93
C THR A 412 -23.38 23.12 -21.61
N ILE A 413 -22.95 24.12 -22.40
CA ILE A 413 -21.71 24.86 -22.14
C ILE A 413 -21.73 25.49 -20.74
N GLU A 414 -22.88 26.01 -20.31
CA GLU A 414 -23.05 26.60 -18.99
C GLU A 414 -22.81 25.58 -17.88
N GLN A 415 -23.39 24.36 -17.98
CA GLN A 415 -23.21 23.29 -17.01
C GLN A 415 -21.75 22.86 -16.88
N ILE A 416 -21.01 22.75 -18.00
CA ILE A 416 -19.57 22.41 -18.01
C ILE A 416 -18.78 23.53 -17.30
N ASN A 417 -19.00 24.77 -17.68
CA ASN A 417 -18.31 25.93 -17.13
C ASN A 417 -18.60 26.12 -15.63
N ASP A 418 -19.85 25.97 -15.21
CA ASP A 418 -20.26 26.09 -13.80
C ASP A 418 -19.60 25.00 -12.96
N ARG A 419 -19.51 23.75 -13.47
CA ARG A 419 -18.89 22.65 -12.76
C ARG A 419 -17.38 22.84 -12.62
N LEU A 420 -16.71 23.34 -13.68
CA LEU A 420 -15.27 23.54 -13.72
C LEU A 420 -14.82 24.88 -13.12
N GLY A 421 -15.72 25.84 -12.99
CA GLY A 421 -15.39 27.22 -12.60
C GLY A 421 -14.65 27.98 -13.72
N THR A 422 -14.98 27.69 -14.98
CA THR A 422 -14.31 28.21 -16.18
C THR A 422 -15.25 29.05 -17.06
N ASN A 423 -14.75 29.52 -18.20
CA ASN A 423 -15.50 30.23 -19.22
C ASN A 423 -15.08 29.76 -20.62
N PHE A 424 -15.02 28.43 -20.83
CA PHE A 424 -14.69 27.86 -22.12
C PHE A 424 -15.78 28.20 -23.16
N SER A 425 -15.36 28.46 -24.38
CA SER A 425 -16.27 28.69 -25.49
C SER A 425 -16.89 27.39 -26.00
N GLN A 426 -17.98 27.51 -26.76
CA GLN A 426 -18.58 26.35 -27.42
C GLN A 426 -17.58 25.68 -28.37
N GLU A 427 -16.79 26.44 -29.12
CA GLU A 427 -15.79 25.92 -30.04
C GLU A 427 -14.72 25.07 -29.32
N GLU A 428 -14.21 25.56 -28.19
CA GLU A 428 -13.21 24.82 -27.38
C GLU A 428 -13.77 23.50 -26.88
N VAL A 429 -15.03 23.46 -26.41
CA VAL A 429 -15.66 22.25 -25.91
C VAL A 429 -15.97 21.26 -27.03
N MET A 430 -16.48 21.73 -28.17
CA MET A 430 -16.78 20.87 -29.31
C MET A 430 -15.49 20.26 -29.90
N ASP A 431 -14.41 21.03 -30.04
CA ASP A 431 -13.10 20.57 -30.50
C ASP A 431 -12.58 19.38 -29.61
N VAL A 432 -12.74 19.50 -28.28
CA VAL A 432 -12.36 18.40 -27.36
C VAL A 432 -13.14 17.12 -27.64
N PHE A 433 -14.47 17.22 -27.81
CA PHE A 433 -15.29 16.06 -28.09
C PHE A 433 -14.95 15.42 -29.44
N GLU A 434 -14.77 16.22 -30.47
CA GLU A 434 -14.38 15.73 -31.80
C GLU A 434 -13.01 15.03 -31.77
N ARG A 435 -12.02 15.59 -31.05
CA ARG A 435 -10.69 14.98 -30.88
C ARG A 435 -10.72 13.63 -30.18
N LEU A 436 -11.73 13.38 -29.33
CA LEU A 436 -11.93 12.12 -28.60
C LEU A 436 -12.75 11.08 -29.38
N ASP A 437 -13.03 11.31 -30.67
CA ASP A 437 -13.98 10.51 -31.47
C ASP A 437 -15.41 10.53 -30.92
N PHE A 438 -15.77 11.49 -30.07
CA PHE A 438 -17.14 11.71 -29.66
C PHE A 438 -17.85 12.48 -30.79
N VAL A 439 -19.13 12.20 -31.01
CA VAL A 439 -19.89 12.92 -32.05
C VAL A 439 -20.87 13.87 -31.36
N PRO A 440 -20.49 15.18 -31.23
CA PRO A 440 -21.35 16.16 -30.62
C PRO A 440 -22.30 16.80 -31.63
N GLU A 441 -23.55 16.92 -31.26
CA GLU A 441 -24.57 17.73 -31.97
C GLU A 441 -25.19 18.75 -31.01
N ILE A 442 -25.44 19.96 -31.50
CA ILE A 442 -26.04 20.99 -30.64
C ILE A 442 -27.38 21.40 -31.19
N GLU A 443 -28.43 21.37 -30.37
CA GLU A 443 -29.77 21.84 -30.66
C GLU A 443 -30.32 22.62 -29.46
N ASP A 444 -30.85 23.83 -29.71
CA ASP A 444 -31.40 24.71 -28.65
C ASP A 444 -30.50 24.93 -27.42
N GLY A 445 -29.18 24.94 -27.63
CA GLY A 445 -28.16 25.14 -26.57
C GLY A 445 -27.81 23.88 -25.76
N VAL A 446 -28.44 22.75 -26.07
CA VAL A 446 -28.11 21.43 -25.50
C VAL A 446 -27.16 20.71 -26.46
N ILE A 447 -26.07 20.19 -25.95
CA ILE A 447 -25.13 19.37 -26.70
C ILE A 447 -25.50 17.92 -26.42
N SER A 448 -25.82 17.17 -27.46
CA SER A 448 -25.98 15.71 -27.43
C SER A 448 -24.69 15.08 -27.94
N VAL A 449 -24.04 14.27 -27.13
CA VAL A 449 -22.73 13.67 -27.42
C VAL A 449 -22.89 12.18 -27.54
N VAL A 450 -22.62 11.62 -28.74
CA VAL A 450 -22.56 10.18 -28.95
C VAL A 450 -21.19 9.68 -28.48
N ILE A 451 -21.19 8.74 -27.56
CA ILE A 451 -19.99 8.19 -26.93
C ILE A 451 -19.60 6.89 -27.62
N PRO A 452 -18.34 6.74 -28.05
CA PRO A 452 -17.88 5.48 -28.65
C PRO A 452 -17.94 4.30 -27.66
N SER A 453 -18.20 3.10 -28.17
CA SER A 453 -18.44 1.88 -27.39
C SER A 453 -17.28 1.50 -26.46
N TYR A 454 -16.05 1.87 -26.79
CA TYR A 454 -14.88 1.61 -25.95
C TYR A 454 -14.79 2.49 -24.70
N ARG A 455 -15.48 3.65 -24.64
CA ARG A 455 -15.54 4.55 -23.49
C ARG A 455 -16.68 4.14 -22.55
N THR A 456 -16.49 3.00 -21.92
CA THR A 456 -17.49 2.41 -21.01
C THR A 456 -17.65 3.20 -19.70
N ASP A 457 -16.67 4.05 -19.39
CA ASP A 457 -16.59 4.90 -18.19
C ASP A 457 -17.52 6.13 -18.23
N MET A 458 -17.94 6.54 -19.40
CA MET A 458 -18.73 7.76 -19.59
C MET A 458 -20.19 7.56 -19.15
N GLU A 459 -20.61 8.16 -18.04
CA GLU A 459 -21.95 7.97 -17.47
C GLU A 459 -22.81 9.23 -17.49
N GLY A 460 -22.20 10.42 -17.49
CA GLY A 460 -22.95 11.66 -17.43
C GLY A 460 -22.14 12.93 -17.71
N MET A 461 -22.76 14.08 -17.45
CA MET A 461 -22.19 15.40 -17.68
C MET A 461 -20.89 15.63 -16.87
N ALA A 462 -20.73 14.98 -15.72
CA ALA A 462 -19.50 15.08 -14.94
C ALA A 462 -18.31 14.56 -15.71
N ASP A 463 -18.46 13.41 -16.37
CA ASP A 463 -17.41 12.78 -17.14
C ASP A 463 -17.09 13.60 -18.38
N LEU A 464 -18.13 14.15 -19.06
CA LEU A 464 -17.91 15.10 -20.15
C LEU A 464 -17.11 16.34 -19.71
N SER A 465 -17.35 16.83 -18.49
CA SER A 465 -16.59 17.98 -17.95
C SER A 465 -15.12 17.62 -17.67
N GLU A 466 -14.85 16.40 -17.21
CA GLU A 466 -13.51 15.90 -17.01
C GLU A 466 -12.74 15.81 -18.33
N GLU A 467 -13.38 15.28 -19.37
CA GLU A 467 -12.79 15.21 -20.70
C GLU A 467 -12.39 16.59 -21.23
N VAL A 468 -13.25 17.58 -21.04
CA VAL A 468 -12.97 18.96 -21.47
C VAL A 468 -11.75 19.52 -20.76
N ILE A 469 -11.71 19.45 -19.41
CA ILE A 469 -10.60 20.10 -18.68
C ILE A 469 -9.26 19.38 -18.86
N ARG A 470 -9.25 18.04 -18.94
CA ARG A 470 -8.00 17.30 -19.07
C ARG A 470 -7.32 17.52 -20.45
N LEU A 471 -8.09 17.73 -21.53
CA LEU A 471 -7.55 18.01 -22.86
C LEU A 471 -7.23 19.49 -23.08
N ILE A 472 -8.06 20.41 -22.57
CA ILE A 472 -7.74 21.85 -22.62
C ILE A 472 -6.55 22.18 -21.71
N GLY A 473 -6.43 21.48 -20.58
CA GLY A 473 -5.35 21.59 -19.60
C GLY A 473 -5.78 22.25 -18.29
N TYR A 474 -5.34 21.65 -17.19
CA TYR A 474 -5.63 22.14 -15.82
C TYR A 474 -5.03 23.54 -15.54
N ASP A 475 -4.03 23.97 -16.32
CA ASP A 475 -3.45 25.32 -16.24
C ASP A 475 -4.46 26.42 -16.57
N ARG A 476 -5.52 26.09 -17.30
CA ARG A 476 -6.61 27.00 -17.66
C ARG A 476 -7.61 27.23 -16.52
N LEU A 477 -7.52 26.45 -15.42
CA LEU A 477 -8.37 26.65 -14.24
C LEU A 477 -7.99 27.92 -13.49
N PRO A 478 -8.90 28.89 -13.30
CA PRO A 478 -8.61 30.07 -12.51
C PRO A 478 -8.51 29.71 -11.02
N SER A 479 -7.47 30.19 -10.35
CA SER A 479 -7.38 30.11 -8.89
C SER A 479 -8.37 31.06 -8.26
N THR A 480 -9.37 30.54 -7.58
CA THR A 480 -10.41 31.33 -6.90
C THR A 480 -10.46 30.99 -5.41
N LEU A 481 -10.85 31.98 -4.59
CA LEU A 481 -11.13 31.72 -3.18
C LEU A 481 -12.53 31.16 -3.02
N PRO A 482 -12.75 30.18 -2.14
CA PRO A 482 -14.09 29.68 -1.88
C PRO A 482 -14.97 30.77 -1.28
N PHE A 483 -16.20 30.88 -1.78
CA PHE A 483 -17.21 31.75 -1.18
C PHE A 483 -17.99 30.94 -0.13
N MET A 484 -17.71 31.23 1.15
CA MET A 484 -18.33 30.54 2.29
C MET A 484 -18.58 31.52 3.44
N PRO A 485 -19.59 31.25 4.27
CA PRO A 485 -19.79 32.03 5.49
C PRO A 485 -18.54 31.91 6.39
N MET A 486 -18.05 33.04 6.85
CA MET A 486 -16.96 33.04 7.82
C MET A 486 -17.47 32.52 9.16
N THR A 487 -16.80 31.50 9.67
CA THR A 487 -17.03 30.98 11.02
C THR A 487 -15.82 31.19 11.87
N GLU A 488 -16.00 31.50 13.16
CA GLU A 488 -14.91 31.59 14.10
C GLU A 488 -14.30 30.20 14.29
N GLY A 489 -13.05 30.05 13.89
CA GLY A 489 -12.29 28.82 14.10
C GLY A 489 -11.97 28.66 15.58
N LYS A 490 -12.49 27.60 16.22
CA LYS A 490 -12.18 27.27 17.61
C LYS A 490 -12.03 25.77 17.79
N LEU A 491 -11.18 25.40 18.73
CA LEU A 491 -11.09 24.02 19.17
C LEU A 491 -12.33 23.65 19.96
N ASP A 492 -12.88 22.47 19.73
CA ASP A 492 -13.84 21.86 20.61
C ASP A 492 -13.20 21.48 21.97
N GLU A 493 -13.99 20.96 22.88
CA GLU A 493 -13.52 20.62 24.22
C GLU A 493 -12.58 19.42 24.23
N GLN A 494 -12.83 18.43 23.37
CA GLN A 494 -11.98 17.25 23.23
C GLN A 494 -10.63 17.63 22.63
N GLN A 495 -10.61 18.39 21.56
CA GLN A 495 -9.39 18.88 20.93
C GLN A 495 -8.53 19.72 21.91
N ARG A 496 -9.17 20.58 22.70
CA ARG A 496 -8.46 21.35 23.75
C ARG A 496 -7.85 20.44 24.81
N MET A 497 -8.57 19.41 25.22
CA MET A 497 -8.09 18.47 26.24
C MET A 497 -6.91 17.65 25.72
N ILE A 498 -6.97 17.16 24.47
CA ILE A 498 -5.86 16.45 23.84
C ILE A 498 -4.63 17.35 23.79
N ARG A 499 -4.74 18.56 23.24
CA ARG A 499 -3.61 19.51 23.16
C ARG A 499 -3.06 19.88 24.54
N THR A 500 -3.93 20.03 25.54
CA THR A 500 -3.48 20.30 26.91
C THR A 500 -2.69 19.10 27.45
N THR A 501 -3.17 17.88 27.23
CA THR A 501 -2.47 16.65 27.63
C THR A 501 -1.09 16.55 26.97
N GLU A 502 -1.03 16.75 25.66
CA GLU A 502 0.22 16.76 24.88
C GLU A 502 1.22 17.80 25.42
N ASN A 503 0.77 19.04 25.59
CA ASN A 503 1.62 20.12 26.08
C ASN A 503 2.11 19.88 27.50
N VAL A 504 1.26 19.38 28.39
CA VAL A 504 1.63 19.11 29.78
C VAL A 504 2.67 18.00 29.86
N LEU A 505 2.41 16.86 29.20
CA LEU A 505 3.32 15.71 29.24
C LEU A 505 4.68 16.05 28.58
N SER A 506 4.66 16.75 27.45
CA SER A 506 5.90 17.20 26.79
C SER A 506 6.68 18.19 27.67
N SER A 507 5.98 19.12 28.36
CA SER A 507 6.62 20.07 29.30
C SER A 507 7.17 19.37 30.54
N LEU A 508 6.68 18.20 30.90
CA LEU A 508 7.17 17.36 31.98
C LEU A 508 8.31 16.42 31.55
N GLY A 509 8.83 16.55 30.32
CA GLY A 509 10.01 15.84 29.85
C GLY A 509 9.71 14.52 29.13
N LEU A 510 8.47 14.27 28.70
CA LEU A 510 8.12 13.08 27.92
C LEU A 510 8.10 13.40 26.42
N GLU A 511 8.46 12.42 25.60
CA GLU A 511 8.39 12.49 24.15
C GLU A 511 7.11 11.79 23.63
N GLN A 512 6.40 12.46 22.71
CA GLN A 512 5.22 11.88 22.08
C GLN A 512 5.61 10.86 21.01
N CYS A 513 5.00 9.69 21.05
CA CYS A 513 5.13 8.65 20.04
C CYS A 513 3.82 8.47 19.28
N ILE A 514 3.94 7.95 18.05
CA ILE A 514 2.82 7.45 17.25
C ILE A 514 3.21 6.04 16.81
N THR A 515 2.45 5.06 17.27
CA THR A 515 2.65 3.66 16.92
C THR A 515 1.53 3.13 16.03
N TYR A 516 1.72 1.96 15.43
CA TYR A 516 0.73 1.38 14.54
C TYR A 516 -0.54 0.94 15.28
N THR A 517 -1.70 1.24 14.67
CA THR A 517 -3.01 0.77 15.12
C THR A 517 -3.16 -0.74 14.91
N LEU A 518 -2.55 -1.29 13.87
CA LEU A 518 -2.56 -2.72 13.58
C LEU A 518 -1.42 -3.40 14.33
N ILE A 519 -1.76 -4.46 15.06
CA ILE A 519 -0.85 -5.17 15.96
C ILE A 519 -0.88 -6.69 15.72
N SER A 520 0.12 -7.40 16.25
CA SER A 520 0.19 -8.85 16.23
C SER A 520 -0.77 -9.50 17.24
N THR A 521 -1.03 -10.80 17.08
CA THR A 521 -1.79 -11.61 18.04
C THR A 521 -1.18 -11.53 19.45
N LEU A 522 0.15 -11.59 19.56
CA LEU A 522 0.84 -11.49 20.84
C LEU A 522 0.54 -10.17 21.56
N LYS A 523 0.56 -9.05 20.86
CA LYS A 523 0.24 -7.73 21.45
C LYS A 523 -1.24 -7.60 21.79
N LYS A 524 -2.12 -8.18 20.98
CA LYS A 524 -3.56 -8.24 21.26
C LYS A 524 -3.86 -9.01 22.52
N ASP A 525 -3.23 -10.19 22.73
CA ASP A 525 -3.43 -11.03 23.90
C ASP A 525 -2.88 -10.39 25.20
N ASN A 526 -1.98 -9.42 25.08
CA ASN A 526 -1.40 -8.65 26.19
C ASN A 526 -2.01 -7.24 26.32
N ALA A 527 -3.24 -7.02 25.87
CA ALA A 527 -3.94 -5.76 26.09
C ALA A 527 -4.20 -5.51 27.58
N ILE A 528 -3.84 -4.32 28.09
CA ILE A 528 -3.85 -3.98 29.50
C ILE A 528 -5.16 -3.30 29.91
N LEU A 529 -5.60 -2.33 29.15
CA LEU A 529 -6.87 -1.65 29.39
C LEU A 529 -7.78 -1.90 28.19
N SER A 530 -8.45 -3.05 28.21
CA SER A 530 -9.40 -3.42 27.15
C SER A 530 -10.70 -3.91 27.78
N ASN A 531 -11.80 -3.29 27.36
CA ASN A 531 -13.15 -3.68 27.79
C ASN A 531 -13.98 -4.20 26.61
N ASP A 532 -13.34 -4.53 25.47
CA ASP A 532 -14.02 -4.92 24.25
C ASP A 532 -13.21 -5.95 23.47
N GLU A 533 -13.87 -6.70 22.60
CA GLU A 533 -13.25 -7.71 21.75
C GLU A 533 -12.51 -7.03 20.57
N ALA A 534 -11.26 -7.42 20.36
CA ALA A 534 -10.45 -6.89 19.26
C ALA A 534 -11.00 -7.32 17.89
N ILE A 535 -10.83 -6.47 16.89
CA ILE A 535 -11.25 -6.72 15.51
C ILE A 535 -10.09 -7.35 14.74
N GLU A 536 -10.33 -8.50 14.13
CA GLU A 536 -9.40 -9.17 13.22
C GLU A 536 -9.61 -8.70 11.80
N LEU A 537 -8.51 -8.41 11.07
CA LEU A 537 -8.59 -8.11 9.63
C LEU A 537 -8.86 -9.40 8.85
N ALA A 538 -9.76 -9.35 7.89
CA ALA A 538 -10.09 -10.49 7.03
C ALA A 538 -8.89 -10.95 6.17
N MET A 539 -8.04 -10.01 5.73
CA MET A 539 -6.83 -10.27 4.95
C MET A 539 -5.69 -9.39 5.48
N PRO A 540 -5.00 -9.80 6.56
CA PRO A 540 -3.89 -9.04 7.11
C PRO A 540 -2.67 -9.10 6.18
N MET A 541 -1.95 -7.99 6.05
CA MET A 541 -0.70 -7.93 5.25
C MET A 541 0.42 -8.81 5.85
N SER A 542 0.43 -8.96 7.18
CA SER A 542 1.35 -9.83 7.91
C SER A 542 0.77 -10.16 9.28
N GLU A 543 1.35 -11.15 10.00
CA GLU A 543 0.94 -11.52 11.36
C GLU A 543 1.13 -10.34 12.34
N GLU A 544 2.12 -9.47 12.12
CA GLU A 544 2.35 -8.27 12.95
C GLU A 544 1.28 -7.19 12.75
N ARG A 545 0.41 -7.32 11.73
CA ARG A 545 -0.61 -6.33 11.34
C ARG A 545 -2.01 -6.95 11.25
N ARG A 546 -2.30 -7.92 12.10
CA ARG A 546 -3.51 -8.75 12.03
C ARG A 546 -4.71 -8.16 12.76
N TRP A 547 -4.50 -7.47 13.88
CA TRP A 547 -5.54 -7.03 14.78
C TRP A 547 -5.57 -5.53 14.96
N ILE A 548 -6.76 -4.94 15.08
CA ILE A 548 -6.90 -3.56 15.55
C ILE A 548 -6.68 -3.56 17.06
N ARG A 549 -5.85 -2.65 17.56
CA ARG A 549 -5.48 -2.62 18.99
C ARG A 549 -6.62 -2.11 19.88
N THR A 550 -6.74 -2.73 21.05
CA THR A 550 -7.64 -2.29 22.14
C THR A 550 -6.89 -1.69 23.33
N SER A 551 -5.55 -1.67 23.28
CA SER A 551 -4.63 -1.11 24.27
C SER A 551 -3.36 -0.57 23.58
N ILE A 552 -2.78 0.51 24.08
CA ILE A 552 -1.59 1.17 23.49
C ILE A 552 -0.29 0.61 24.12
N LEU A 553 -0.27 0.30 25.41
CA LEU A 553 0.95 -0.08 26.15
C LEU A 553 1.78 -1.18 25.50
N PRO A 554 1.20 -2.29 24.95
CA PRO A 554 2.01 -3.30 24.27
C PRO A 554 2.78 -2.77 23.06
N SER A 555 2.30 -1.70 22.43
CA SER A 555 3.01 -1.03 21.33
C SER A 555 4.11 -0.10 21.84
N LEU A 556 3.87 0.65 22.91
CA LEU A 556 4.89 1.52 23.53
C LEU A 556 6.05 0.71 24.14
N LEU A 557 5.80 -0.47 24.73
CA LEU A 557 6.87 -1.37 25.19
C LEU A 557 7.81 -1.75 24.04
N GLY A 558 7.29 -1.92 22.82
CA GLY A 558 8.12 -2.13 21.63
C GLY A 558 9.03 -0.93 21.32
N VAL A 559 8.56 0.30 21.54
CA VAL A 559 9.38 1.52 21.41
C VAL A 559 10.49 1.54 22.47
N VAL A 560 10.16 1.21 23.72
CA VAL A 560 11.15 1.13 24.79
C VAL A 560 12.21 0.07 24.51
N ALA A 561 11.80 -1.14 24.10
CA ALA A 561 12.72 -2.24 23.75
C ALA A 561 13.67 -1.84 22.62
N TYR A 562 13.12 -1.23 21.55
CA TYR A 562 13.90 -0.77 20.41
C TYR A 562 14.98 0.23 20.81
N ASN A 563 14.68 1.18 21.70
CA ASN A 563 15.59 2.21 22.14
C ASN A 563 16.59 1.68 23.20
N GLN A 564 16.18 0.83 24.13
CA GLN A 564 17.08 0.16 25.08
C GLN A 564 18.12 -0.71 24.36
N ALA A 565 17.72 -1.45 23.32
CA ALA A 565 18.64 -2.22 22.48
C ALA A 565 19.74 -1.34 21.83
N ARG A 566 19.45 -0.06 21.60
CA ARG A 566 20.39 0.96 21.11
C ARG A 566 21.13 1.71 22.19
N LYS A 567 21.02 1.24 23.45
CA LYS A 567 21.73 1.74 24.61
C LYS A 567 21.36 3.20 24.99
N LEU A 568 20.16 3.65 24.68
CA LEU A 568 19.66 4.90 25.23
C LEU A 568 19.45 4.73 26.73
N SER A 569 19.96 5.69 27.51
CA SER A 569 19.91 5.68 28.99
C SER A 569 18.54 6.03 29.54
N SER A 570 17.75 6.77 28.76
CA SER A 570 16.40 7.21 29.12
C SER A 570 15.46 7.12 27.93
N VAL A 571 14.26 6.57 28.16
CA VAL A 571 13.18 6.46 27.18
C VAL A 571 11.87 6.77 27.91
N ASN A 572 11.47 8.04 27.91
CA ASN A 572 10.29 8.54 28.58
C ASN A 572 9.29 9.01 27.53
N VAL A 573 8.32 8.17 27.23
CA VAL A 573 7.43 8.33 26.07
C VAL A 573 5.95 8.25 26.45
N PHE A 574 5.12 8.95 25.67
CA PHE A 574 3.67 8.81 25.75
C PHE A 574 3.03 8.76 24.37
N GLU A 575 1.83 8.19 24.31
CA GLU A 575 1.00 8.18 23.10
C GLU A 575 -0.45 8.44 23.47
N ILE A 576 -1.11 9.33 22.71
CA ILE A 576 -2.55 9.55 22.73
C ILE A 576 -3.10 9.05 21.41
N SER A 577 -3.94 8.05 21.45
CA SER A 577 -4.49 7.45 20.23
C SER A 577 -5.83 6.78 20.47
N ASP A 578 -6.53 6.51 19.36
CA ASP A 578 -7.72 5.70 19.41
C ASP A 578 -7.35 4.22 19.56
N VAL A 579 -8.15 3.52 20.33
CA VAL A 579 -8.22 2.08 20.43
C VAL A 579 -9.63 1.66 20.07
N GLU A 580 -9.79 0.54 19.38
CA GLU A 580 -11.08 0.14 18.84
C GLU A 580 -11.34 -1.35 19.05
N GLY A 581 -12.49 -1.65 19.59
CA GLY A 581 -13.05 -2.99 19.66
C GLY A 581 -14.35 -3.09 18.85
N ARG A 582 -15.00 -4.24 18.90
CA ARG A 582 -16.22 -4.50 18.11
C ARG A 582 -17.40 -3.59 18.47
N CYS A 583 -17.48 -3.12 19.71
CA CYS A 583 -18.62 -2.38 20.22
C CYS A 583 -18.36 -0.89 20.40
N GLN A 584 -17.11 -0.50 20.61
CA GLN A 584 -16.75 0.88 20.95
C GLN A 584 -15.36 1.29 20.49
N GLN A 585 -15.24 2.57 20.15
CA GLN A 585 -13.99 3.28 19.96
C GLN A 585 -13.74 4.18 21.17
N ARG A 586 -12.54 4.13 21.74
CA ARG A 586 -12.13 4.94 22.88
C ARG A 586 -10.79 5.60 22.61
N LYS A 587 -10.55 6.75 23.19
CA LYS A 587 -9.25 7.41 23.15
C LYS A 587 -8.51 7.12 24.44
N HIS A 588 -7.33 6.55 24.32
CA HIS A 588 -6.44 6.23 25.44
C HIS A 588 -5.22 7.15 25.47
N LEU A 589 -4.66 7.29 26.65
CA LEU A 589 -3.32 7.81 26.89
C LEU A 589 -2.49 6.70 27.51
N ALA A 590 -1.35 6.41 26.91
CA ALA A 590 -0.37 5.51 27.50
C ALA A 590 0.96 6.23 27.75
N ILE A 591 1.64 5.87 28.82
CA ILE A 591 2.93 6.43 29.26
C ILE A 591 3.87 5.27 29.56
N CYS A 592 5.12 5.35 29.12
CA CYS A 592 6.22 4.47 29.56
C CYS A 592 7.40 5.33 30.00
N LEU A 593 7.93 5.06 31.19
CA LEU A 593 9.14 5.66 31.72
C LEU A 593 10.22 4.59 31.89
N SER A 594 11.41 4.83 31.36
CA SER A 594 12.56 3.95 31.52
C SER A 594 13.83 4.79 31.58
N GLY A 595 14.58 4.65 32.68
CA GLY A 595 15.71 5.52 32.97
C GLY A 595 15.31 6.85 33.64
N PRO A 596 16.23 7.77 33.91
CA PRO A 596 15.92 9.01 34.58
C PRO A 596 15.02 9.93 33.76
N LEU A 597 14.09 10.62 34.42
CA LEU A 597 13.25 11.64 33.80
C LEU A 597 14.07 12.92 33.51
N GLU A 598 14.89 13.32 34.46
CA GLU A 598 15.84 14.43 34.34
C GLU A 598 17.21 13.98 34.79
N MET A 599 18.24 14.47 34.12
CA MET A 599 19.64 14.19 34.47
C MET A 599 20.46 15.45 34.29
N THR A 600 21.18 15.81 35.34
CA THR A 600 22.20 16.90 35.35
C THR A 600 23.58 16.25 35.49
N PRO A 601 24.22 15.82 34.39
CA PRO A 601 25.45 14.98 34.46
C PRO A 601 26.60 15.60 35.25
N TRP A 602 26.77 16.92 35.14
CA TRP A 602 27.85 17.64 35.82
C TRP A 602 27.61 17.85 37.32
N LEU A 603 26.36 17.71 37.79
CA LEU A 603 26.01 17.70 39.21
C LEU A 603 25.89 16.28 39.78
N HIS A 604 25.88 15.26 38.91
CA HIS A 604 25.58 13.87 39.26
C HIS A 604 24.20 13.72 39.93
N GLU A 605 23.26 14.57 39.53
CA GLU A 605 21.86 14.54 39.98
C GLU A 605 20.98 13.94 38.88
N GLU A 606 20.08 13.06 39.32
CA GLU A 606 19.08 12.48 38.45
C GLU A 606 17.73 12.29 39.15
N THR A 607 16.64 12.47 38.42
CA THR A 607 15.29 12.13 38.89
C THR A 607 14.95 10.76 38.35
N PRO A 608 14.96 9.69 39.18
CA PRO A 608 14.72 8.34 38.71
C PRO A 608 13.28 8.16 38.25
N ALA A 609 13.07 7.33 37.23
CA ALA A 609 11.75 6.83 36.94
C ALA A 609 11.35 5.80 38.01
N ASP A 610 10.30 6.10 38.74
CA ASP A 610 9.71 5.21 39.73
C ASP A 610 8.17 5.33 39.77
N PHE A 611 7.54 4.62 40.68
CA PHE A 611 6.10 4.65 40.88
C PHE A 611 5.61 6.07 41.22
N TYR A 612 6.34 6.77 42.08
CA TYR A 612 5.92 8.09 42.58
C TYR A 612 6.15 9.18 41.52
N THR A 613 7.22 9.07 40.75
CA THR A 613 7.47 9.94 39.59
C THR A 613 6.33 9.83 38.58
N LEU A 614 5.95 8.60 38.20
CA LEU A 614 4.83 8.38 37.28
C LEU A 614 3.50 8.90 37.88
N LYS A 615 3.26 8.65 39.17
CA LYS A 615 2.08 9.16 39.86
C LYS A 615 2.03 10.70 39.84
N GLY A 616 3.16 11.37 40.13
CA GLY A 616 3.28 12.84 40.11
C GLY A 616 2.98 13.45 38.74
N LEU A 617 3.45 12.80 37.64
CA LEU A 617 3.12 13.18 36.28
C LEU A 617 1.60 13.12 36.01
N LEU A 618 0.96 12.04 36.42
CA LEU A 618 -0.49 11.87 36.27
C LEU A 618 -1.29 12.87 37.14
N GLU A 619 -0.87 13.13 38.37
CA GLU A 619 -1.51 14.11 39.25
C GLU A 619 -1.40 15.54 38.69
N THR A 620 -0.22 15.89 38.13
CA THR A 620 -0.02 17.16 37.43
C THR A 620 -0.88 17.29 36.20
N LEU A 621 -1.03 16.21 35.43
CA LEU A 621 -1.95 16.16 34.29
C LEU A 621 -3.39 16.39 34.72
N PHE A 622 -3.89 15.67 35.74
CA PHE A 622 -5.26 15.82 36.24
C PHE A 622 -5.55 17.26 36.70
N ASP A 623 -4.62 17.88 37.42
CA ASP A 623 -4.75 19.29 37.81
C ASP A 623 -4.85 20.22 36.61
N SER A 624 -3.98 20.03 35.62
CA SER A 624 -3.95 20.82 34.38
C SER A 624 -5.23 20.67 33.54
N LEU A 625 -5.85 19.51 33.61
CA LEU A 625 -7.14 19.24 32.98
C LEU A 625 -8.35 19.73 33.80
N GLY A 626 -8.13 20.27 34.99
CA GLY A 626 -9.17 20.76 35.92
C GLY A 626 -9.97 19.62 36.57
N ILE A 627 -9.36 18.45 36.73
CA ILE A 627 -9.97 17.30 37.41
C ILE A 627 -9.64 17.39 38.90
N ASN A 628 -10.67 17.34 39.71
CA ASN A 628 -10.49 17.40 41.14
C ASN A 628 -9.82 16.12 41.67
N ARG A 629 -8.59 16.22 42.22
CA ARG A 629 -7.82 15.09 42.76
C ARG A 629 -8.59 14.28 43.79
N ALA A 630 -9.47 14.91 44.61
CA ALA A 630 -10.30 14.18 45.59
C ALA A 630 -11.28 13.17 44.97
N ARG A 631 -11.43 13.18 43.65
CA ARG A 631 -12.25 12.19 42.92
C ARG A 631 -11.44 11.04 42.31
N ILE A 632 -10.12 11.20 42.28
CA ILE A 632 -9.18 10.18 41.76
C ILE A 632 -8.62 9.38 42.95
N HIS A 633 -8.73 8.07 42.83
CA HIS A 633 -8.25 7.14 43.86
C HIS A 633 -7.30 6.15 43.25
N PHE A 634 -6.16 5.96 43.90
CA PHE A 634 -5.20 4.92 43.58
C PHE A 634 -5.43 3.73 44.52
N THR A 635 -5.94 2.65 43.94
CA THR A 635 -6.29 1.45 44.70
C THR A 635 -5.40 0.29 44.33
N GLU A 636 -5.39 -0.78 45.13
CA GLU A 636 -4.66 -1.99 44.81
C GLU A 636 -4.99 -2.49 43.41
N ASN A 637 -3.97 -2.81 42.62
CA ASN A 637 -4.10 -3.43 41.32
C ASN A 637 -4.15 -4.94 41.47
N LYS A 638 -5.18 -5.57 40.89
CA LYS A 638 -5.37 -7.01 40.86
C LYS A 638 -4.97 -7.67 39.55
N ASP A 639 -4.35 -6.93 38.63
CA ASP A 639 -3.78 -7.51 37.42
C ASP A 639 -2.48 -8.26 37.75
N GLU A 640 -2.52 -9.57 37.61
CA GLU A 640 -1.43 -10.47 38.00
C GLU A 640 -0.41 -10.69 36.87
N GLY A 641 -0.65 -10.15 35.67
CA GLY A 641 0.14 -10.45 34.48
C GLY A 641 1.14 -9.38 34.06
N HIS A 642 0.73 -8.12 34.05
CA HIS A 642 1.46 -7.05 33.39
C HIS A 642 2.22 -6.13 34.35
N PHE A 643 1.68 -5.97 35.58
CA PHE A 643 2.25 -5.08 36.61
C PHE A 643 2.85 -5.82 37.79
N HIS A 644 3.84 -5.19 38.39
CA HIS A 644 4.42 -5.68 39.64
C HIS A 644 3.36 -5.71 40.76
N PRO A 645 3.17 -6.84 41.49
CA PRO A 645 2.03 -7.01 42.40
C PRO A 645 1.99 -6.01 43.56
N PHE A 646 3.14 -5.44 43.98
CA PHE A 646 3.25 -4.51 45.08
C PHE A 646 3.61 -3.08 44.69
N ARG A 647 3.98 -2.84 43.43
CA ARG A 647 4.37 -1.52 42.93
C ARG A 647 3.50 -1.07 41.76
N SER A 648 2.19 -1.26 41.92
CA SER A 648 1.21 -0.88 40.93
C SER A 648 -0.10 -0.43 41.55
N ALA A 649 -0.90 0.31 40.83
CA ALA A 649 -2.20 0.80 41.26
C ALA A 649 -3.21 0.79 40.11
N CYS A 650 -4.46 0.50 40.47
CA CYS A 650 -5.63 0.78 39.66
C CYS A 650 -6.05 2.24 39.92
N ILE A 651 -6.22 3.03 38.85
CA ILE A 651 -6.65 4.43 38.93
C ILE A 651 -8.18 4.47 38.74
N LYS A 652 -8.87 4.98 39.75
CA LYS A 652 -10.34 5.04 39.74
C LYS A 652 -10.86 6.45 39.89
N MET A 653 -12.00 6.72 39.25
CA MET A 653 -12.79 7.91 39.46
C MET A 653 -14.21 7.51 39.92
N GLY A 654 -14.46 7.68 41.24
CA GLY A 654 -15.63 7.14 41.84
C GLY A 654 -15.66 5.61 41.82
N LYS A 655 -16.59 5.02 41.03
CA LYS A 655 -16.68 3.55 40.86
C LYS A 655 -16.03 3.04 39.58
N GLU A 656 -15.69 3.96 38.65
CA GLU A 656 -15.15 3.61 37.32
C GLU A 656 -13.64 3.46 37.37
N THR A 657 -13.10 2.46 36.69
CA THR A 657 -11.68 2.29 36.47
C THR A 657 -11.28 3.15 35.29
N LEU A 658 -10.43 4.15 35.51
CA LEU A 658 -9.85 4.97 34.46
C LEU A 658 -8.65 4.31 33.79
N GLY A 659 -7.93 3.46 34.52
CA GLY A 659 -6.73 2.84 34.00
C GLY A 659 -5.87 2.20 35.08
N TYR A 660 -4.66 1.89 34.69
CA TYR A 660 -3.67 1.21 35.53
C TYR A 660 -2.32 1.93 35.41
N MET A 661 -1.52 1.84 36.48
CA MET A 661 -0.17 2.35 36.52
C MET A 661 0.75 1.51 37.42
N GLY A 662 2.03 1.54 37.16
CA GLY A 662 3.01 0.91 38.03
C GLY A 662 4.25 0.42 37.33
N GLU A 663 5.09 -0.30 38.08
CA GLU A 663 6.24 -1.01 37.54
C GLU A 663 5.78 -2.22 36.73
N ILE A 664 6.45 -2.48 35.62
CA ILE A 664 6.21 -3.66 34.79
C ILE A 664 6.51 -4.95 35.60
N HIS A 665 5.68 -5.99 35.41
CA HIS A 665 5.95 -7.28 36.01
C HIS A 665 7.25 -7.89 35.47
N PRO A 666 8.16 -8.44 36.30
CA PRO A 666 9.45 -8.95 35.85
C PRO A 666 9.37 -10.00 34.74
N LYS A 667 8.37 -10.87 34.77
CA LYS A 667 8.13 -11.85 33.71
C LYS A 667 7.72 -11.16 32.40
N TYR A 668 6.78 -10.22 32.44
CA TYR A 668 6.33 -9.47 31.27
C TYR A 668 7.41 -8.57 30.70
N ALA A 669 8.27 -7.99 31.55
CA ALA A 669 9.47 -7.26 31.13
C ALA A 669 10.44 -8.14 30.33
N LYS A 670 10.67 -9.39 30.79
CA LYS A 670 11.51 -10.34 30.07
C LYS A 670 10.90 -10.77 28.73
N GLU A 671 9.59 -10.96 28.66
CA GLU A 671 8.89 -11.32 27.43
C GLU A 671 8.94 -10.22 26.38
N ASN A 672 9.01 -8.95 26.80
CA ASN A 672 9.12 -7.77 25.93
C ASN A 672 10.56 -7.23 25.77
N ASP A 673 11.56 -7.93 26.32
CA ASP A 673 12.99 -7.52 26.29
C ASP A 673 13.24 -6.09 26.79
N VAL A 674 12.57 -5.71 27.89
CA VAL A 674 12.72 -4.40 28.52
C VAL A 674 13.16 -4.51 29.97
N LYS A 675 13.75 -3.44 30.52
CA LYS A 675 14.21 -3.36 31.93
C LYS A 675 13.79 -2.05 32.57
N ASN A 676 13.43 -2.13 33.86
CA ASN A 676 13.16 -0.94 34.70
C ASN A 676 12.13 0.01 34.03
N VAL A 677 10.97 -0.52 33.70
CA VAL A 677 9.89 0.27 33.07
C VAL A 677 8.77 0.53 34.07
N TYR A 678 8.36 1.77 34.17
CA TYR A 678 7.13 2.21 34.80
C TYR A 678 6.15 2.64 33.73
N MET A 679 4.94 2.15 33.78
CA MET A 679 3.96 2.33 32.71
C MET A 679 2.57 2.67 33.25
N ALA A 680 1.82 3.42 32.47
CA ALA A 680 0.43 3.73 32.73
C ALA A 680 -0.40 3.70 31.44
N GLU A 681 -1.65 3.27 31.54
CA GLU A 681 -2.64 3.45 30.48
C GLU A 681 -3.96 3.94 31.06
N LEU A 682 -4.53 4.97 30.46
CA LEU A 682 -5.73 5.66 30.90
C LEU A 682 -6.75 5.74 29.76
N ASP A 683 -8.01 5.52 30.09
CA ASP A 683 -9.13 5.88 29.19
C ASP A 683 -9.34 7.40 29.23
N LEU A 684 -8.77 8.08 28.26
CA LEU A 684 -8.87 9.52 28.11
C LEU A 684 -10.29 9.96 27.76
N SER A 685 -11.07 9.11 27.05
CA SER A 685 -12.47 9.39 26.72
C SER A 685 -13.32 9.51 28.00
N SER A 686 -13.15 8.64 28.99
CA SER A 686 -13.82 8.75 30.30
C SER A 686 -13.47 10.06 31.03
N LEU A 687 -12.22 10.51 30.91
CA LEU A 687 -11.82 11.81 31.45
C LEU A 687 -12.47 12.98 30.70
N MET A 688 -12.64 12.87 29.37
CA MET A 688 -13.30 13.90 28.54
C MET A 688 -14.78 14.04 28.88
N GLU A 689 -15.46 12.94 29.17
CA GLU A 689 -16.87 12.90 29.54
C GLU A 689 -17.11 13.41 30.96
N THR A 690 -16.06 13.55 31.77
CA THR A 690 -16.15 13.97 33.15
C THR A 690 -16.42 15.46 33.28
N LYS A 691 -17.34 15.83 34.19
CA LYS A 691 -17.57 17.23 34.52
C LYS A 691 -16.37 17.86 35.23
N LYS A 692 -15.76 18.84 34.58
CA LYS A 692 -14.59 19.56 35.08
C LYS A 692 -14.97 20.55 36.17
N SER A 693 -14.06 20.77 37.11
CA SER A 693 -14.19 21.83 38.10
C SER A 693 -13.91 23.21 37.46
N LYS A 694 -14.76 24.14 37.73
CA LYS A 694 -14.42 25.52 37.33
C LYS A 694 -13.25 26.02 38.18
N ILE A 695 -12.27 26.63 37.53
CA ILE A 695 -11.16 27.30 38.20
C ILE A 695 -11.74 28.41 39.03
N LYS A 696 -11.48 28.36 40.35
CA LYS A 696 -11.89 29.40 41.30
C LYS A 696 -10.66 30.04 41.87
N PHE A 697 -10.61 31.36 41.81
CA PHE A 697 -9.59 32.13 42.51
C PHE A 697 -9.77 31.95 44.02
N THR A 698 -8.70 31.54 44.71
CA THR A 698 -8.66 31.47 46.17
C THR A 698 -7.58 32.47 46.62
N PRO A 699 -7.95 33.51 47.38
CA PRO A 699 -6.97 34.46 47.89
C PRO A 699 -5.97 33.77 48.84
N ILE A 700 -4.73 34.19 48.82
CA ILE A 700 -3.73 33.76 49.80
C ILE A 700 -4.21 34.20 51.20
N SER A 701 -4.20 33.27 52.15
CA SER A 701 -4.59 33.59 53.52
C SER A 701 -3.67 34.66 54.13
N LYS A 702 -4.20 35.59 54.83
CA LYS A 702 -3.49 36.62 55.55
C LYS A 702 -3.06 36.14 56.95
N TYR A 703 -3.53 34.99 57.34
CA TYR A 703 -3.33 34.45 58.70
C TYR A 703 -2.25 33.40 58.69
N PRO A 704 -1.46 33.29 59.78
CA PRO A 704 -0.41 32.29 59.87
C PRO A 704 -0.96 30.87 59.98
N THR A 705 -0.21 29.93 59.46
CA THR A 705 -0.47 28.51 59.61
C THR A 705 0.29 27.92 60.81
N VAL A 706 -0.21 26.78 61.36
CA VAL A 706 0.45 26.03 62.41
C VAL A 706 0.61 24.58 61.94
N THR A 707 1.79 24.04 62.11
CA THR A 707 2.06 22.64 61.78
C THR A 707 2.04 21.73 63.00
N ARG A 708 1.59 20.51 62.84
CA ARG A 708 1.67 19.41 63.81
C ARG A 708 2.17 18.17 63.11
N ASP A 709 3.19 17.56 63.65
CA ASP A 709 3.70 16.27 63.18
C ASP A 709 3.09 15.15 64.05
N LEU A 710 2.74 14.04 63.38
CA LEU A 710 2.05 12.92 63.94
C LEU A 710 2.74 11.64 63.42
N ALA A 711 3.22 10.80 64.29
CA ALA A 711 3.75 9.46 63.94
C ALA A 711 2.77 8.39 64.41
N LEU A 712 2.27 7.60 63.46
CA LEU A 712 1.27 6.54 63.69
C LEU A 712 1.86 5.16 63.44
N ILE A 713 1.67 4.26 64.33
CA ILE A 713 1.88 2.85 64.10
C ILE A 713 0.58 2.24 63.64
N VAL A 714 0.59 1.64 62.45
CA VAL A 714 -0.56 1.08 61.78
C VAL A 714 -0.24 -0.30 61.21
N ASP A 715 -1.27 -1.08 60.84
CA ASP A 715 -1.10 -2.32 60.11
C ASP A 715 -0.29 -2.07 58.83
N ARG A 716 0.63 -2.98 58.54
CA ARG A 716 1.51 -2.87 57.36
C ARG A 716 0.75 -2.75 56.03
N GLU A 717 -0.37 -3.48 55.94
CA GLU A 717 -1.23 -3.53 54.75
C GLU A 717 -2.17 -2.32 54.64
N LEU A 718 -2.27 -1.47 55.67
CA LEU A 718 -3.16 -0.31 55.62
C LEU A 718 -2.65 0.74 54.62
N PRO A 719 -3.45 1.08 53.56
CA PRO A 719 -3.11 2.16 52.66
C PRO A 719 -3.02 3.50 53.40
N ALA A 720 -1.98 4.28 53.09
CA ALA A 720 -1.80 5.60 53.67
C ALA A 720 -2.93 6.60 53.27
N GLU A 721 -3.56 6.38 52.13
CA GLU A 721 -4.73 7.15 51.68
C GLU A 721 -5.89 7.08 52.64
N ASN A 722 -6.12 5.93 53.31
CA ASN A 722 -7.19 5.77 54.32
C ASN A 722 -6.97 6.68 55.52
N ILE A 723 -5.71 6.88 55.90
CA ILE A 723 -5.33 7.82 56.99
C ILE A 723 -5.59 9.25 56.53
N VAL A 724 -5.12 9.60 55.35
CA VAL A 724 -5.29 10.97 54.77
C VAL A 724 -6.78 11.32 54.65
N GLN A 725 -7.58 10.39 54.12
CA GLN A 725 -9.03 10.58 53.97
C GLN A 725 -9.74 10.78 55.33
N LEU A 726 -9.30 10.05 56.34
CA LEU A 726 -9.90 10.18 57.69
C LEU A 726 -9.50 11.53 58.33
N ILE A 727 -8.24 11.98 58.16
CA ILE A 727 -7.79 13.29 58.61
C ILE A 727 -8.57 14.38 57.88
N GLU A 728 -8.72 14.31 56.57
CA GLU A 728 -9.51 15.27 55.79
C GLU A 728 -10.97 15.34 56.19
N LYS A 729 -11.59 14.19 56.46
CA LYS A 729 -12.99 14.07 56.91
C LYS A 729 -13.20 14.82 58.26
N HIS A 730 -12.26 14.73 59.15
CA HIS A 730 -12.33 15.30 60.50
C HIS A 730 -11.61 16.67 60.58
N GLY A 731 -11.02 17.18 59.52
CA GLY A 731 -10.21 18.40 59.45
C GLY A 731 -11.02 19.71 59.52
N ARG A 732 -12.27 19.68 60.00
CA ARG A 732 -13.16 20.84 60.15
C ARG A 732 -13.34 21.22 61.61
N ASP A 733 -13.26 22.50 61.89
CA ASP A 733 -13.65 23.01 63.21
C ASP A 733 -15.13 22.66 63.46
N GLN A 734 -15.43 22.12 64.64
CA GLN A 734 -16.78 21.65 64.95
C GLN A 734 -17.80 22.77 65.12
N LYS A 735 -17.35 23.95 65.53
CA LYS A 735 -18.21 25.11 65.78
C LYS A 735 -18.46 25.93 64.53
N THR A 736 -17.40 26.24 63.81
CA THR A 736 -17.50 27.10 62.61
C THR A 736 -17.78 26.33 61.34
N LYS A 737 -17.56 24.99 61.34
CA LYS A 737 -17.60 24.11 60.16
C LYS A 737 -16.56 24.46 59.08
N GLU A 738 -15.65 25.39 59.33
CA GLU A 738 -14.53 25.73 58.45
C GLU A 738 -13.53 24.54 58.34
N LYS A 739 -13.06 24.24 57.13
CA LYS A 739 -11.97 23.31 56.94
C LYS A 739 -10.64 23.99 57.34
N ILE A 740 -10.15 23.66 58.54
CA ILE A 740 -8.92 24.23 59.07
C ILE A 740 -7.68 23.39 58.78
N VAL A 741 -7.80 22.15 58.34
CA VAL A 741 -6.68 21.38 57.78
C VAL A 741 -6.49 21.83 56.34
N LYS A 742 -5.36 22.43 56.06
CA LYS A 742 -5.01 22.98 54.72
C LYS A 742 -4.17 22.00 53.93
N GLU A 743 -3.23 21.27 54.55
CA GLU A 743 -2.30 20.37 53.91
C GLU A 743 -1.99 19.19 54.79
N ILE A 744 -1.77 18.04 54.16
CA ILE A 744 -1.38 16.79 54.81
C ILE A 744 -0.22 16.21 54.00
N GLU A 745 0.93 16.06 54.59
CA GLU A 745 2.16 15.57 54.04
C GLU A 745 2.60 14.30 54.79
N ILE A 746 2.80 13.23 54.05
CA ILE A 746 3.49 12.04 54.56
C ILE A 746 4.97 12.21 54.28
N PHE A 747 5.77 12.40 55.31
CA PHE A 747 7.20 12.71 55.14
C PHE A 747 8.13 11.56 55.52
N ASP A 748 7.63 10.52 56.21
CA ASP A 748 8.44 9.35 56.53
C ASP A 748 7.56 8.10 56.68
N VAL A 749 8.10 6.96 56.26
CA VAL A 749 7.51 5.62 56.44
C VAL A 749 8.63 4.72 56.95
N TYR A 750 8.50 4.21 58.17
CA TYR A 750 9.55 3.44 58.81
C TYR A 750 9.06 1.99 59.10
N GLU A 751 9.85 1.02 58.65
CA GLU A 751 9.70 -0.40 58.97
C GLU A 751 11.08 -0.83 59.52
N GLY A 752 11.19 -1.25 60.76
CA GLY A 752 12.47 -1.64 61.35
C GLY A 752 12.40 -1.86 62.87
N GLU A 753 13.53 -1.76 63.56
CA GLU A 753 13.62 -1.90 65.01
C GLU A 753 12.60 -1.04 65.72
N HIS A 754 11.86 -1.58 66.70
CA HIS A 754 10.78 -0.99 67.49
C HIS A 754 9.41 -0.90 66.81
N VAL A 755 9.23 -1.52 65.63
CA VAL A 755 7.94 -1.72 64.97
C VAL A 755 7.75 -3.21 64.72
N LYS A 756 6.57 -3.75 65.03
CA LYS A 756 6.35 -5.18 64.81
C LYS A 756 6.34 -5.54 63.33
N GLU A 757 6.62 -6.79 62.98
CA GLU A 757 6.79 -7.29 61.63
C GLU A 757 5.56 -7.05 60.73
N ASN A 758 4.36 -6.99 61.32
CA ASN A 758 3.07 -6.73 60.65
C ASN A 758 2.60 -5.27 60.80
N GLU A 759 3.45 -4.37 61.29
CA GLU A 759 3.15 -2.96 61.46
C GLU A 759 4.15 -2.09 60.69
N LYS A 760 3.75 -0.85 60.42
CA LYS A 760 4.61 0.22 59.91
C LYS A 760 4.33 1.52 60.69
N SER A 761 5.34 2.37 60.77
CA SER A 761 5.19 3.71 61.30
C SER A 761 5.10 4.72 60.16
N ILE A 762 4.03 5.52 60.13
CA ILE A 762 3.84 6.58 59.14
C ILE A 762 3.91 7.92 59.87
N ALA A 763 4.85 8.77 59.45
CA ALA A 763 4.96 10.13 59.93
C ALA A 763 4.26 11.11 58.99
N ILE A 764 3.37 11.90 59.58
CA ILE A 764 2.47 12.80 58.85
C ILE A 764 2.59 14.22 59.41
N ARG A 765 2.76 15.19 58.55
CA ARG A 765 2.70 16.62 58.86
C ARG A 765 1.34 17.12 58.48
N ILE A 766 0.68 17.78 59.40
CA ILE A 766 -0.63 18.41 59.17
C ILE A 766 -0.49 19.90 59.33
N VAL A 767 -0.85 20.66 58.28
CA VAL A 767 -0.85 22.12 58.29
C VAL A 767 -2.27 22.62 58.60
N PHE A 768 -2.39 23.34 59.69
CA PHE A 768 -3.65 23.99 60.11
C PHE A 768 -3.62 25.47 59.77
N GLY A 769 -4.73 25.99 59.30
CA GLY A 769 -4.90 27.41 58.94
C GLY A 769 -6.36 27.79 58.75
N SER A 770 -6.67 29.07 58.89
CA SER A 770 -7.97 29.66 58.61
C SER A 770 -7.84 30.79 57.62
N ASP A 771 -8.88 31.00 56.82
CA ASP A 771 -8.95 32.12 55.85
C ASP A 771 -9.65 33.36 56.49
N THR A 772 -10.16 33.21 57.72
CA THR A 772 -10.98 34.20 58.40
C THR A 772 -10.31 34.86 59.63
N HIS A 773 -9.44 34.08 60.36
CA HIS A 773 -8.79 34.55 61.58
C HIS A 773 -7.53 33.72 61.90
N THR A 774 -6.72 34.18 62.81
CA THR A 774 -5.61 33.42 63.40
C THR A 774 -6.14 32.32 64.31
N LEU A 775 -5.82 31.06 64.03
CA LEU A 775 -6.25 29.93 64.81
C LEU A 775 -5.66 29.99 66.22
N LYS A 776 -6.46 29.68 67.22
CA LYS A 776 -6.08 29.49 68.62
C LYS A 776 -5.68 28.00 68.86
N ASP A 777 -4.78 27.77 69.81
CA ASP A 777 -4.36 26.42 70.17
C ASP A 777 -5.53 25.53 70.55
N GLU A 778 -6.57 26.07 71.18
CA GLU A 778 -7.75 25.31 71.58
C GLU A 778 -8.55 24.81 70.37
N GLU A 779 -8.67 25.58 69.31
CA GLU A 779 -9.34 25.20 68.06
C GLU A 779 -8.57 24.07 67.35
N ILE A 780 -7.25 24.18 67.30
CA ILE A 780 -6.37 23.17 66.69
C ILE A 780 -6.42 21.87 67.47
N ASN A 781 -6.26 21.96 68.82
CA ASN A 781 -6.25 20.79 69.71
C ASN A 781 -7.58 20.01 69.65
N ASN A 782 -8.72 20.68 69.62
CA ASN A 782 -10.04 20.03 69.54
C ASN A 782 -10.19 19.21 68.22
N VAL A 783 -9.71 19.76 67.09
CA VAL A 783 -9.78 19.04 65.82
C VAL A 783 -8.75 17.92 65.81
N PHE A 784 -7.55 18.16 66.33
CA PHE A 784 -6.46 17.20 66.34
C PHE A 784 -6.83 15.98 67.23
N GLU A 785 -7.40 16.19 68.45
CA GLU A 785 -7.88 15.13 69.34
C GLU A 785 -9.00 14.33 68.67
N THR A 786 -9.97 14.96 68.03
CA THR A 786 -11.02 14.30 67.29
C THR A 786 -10.49 13.41 66.18
N MET A 787 -9.45 13.88 65.46
CA MET A 787 -8.75 13.09 64.44
C MET A 787 -8.06 11.88 65.05
N LEU A 788 -7.30 12.07 66.11
CA LEU A 788 -6.59 10.98 66.80
C LEU A 788 -7.54 9.89 67.33
N GLU A 789 -8.69 10.29 67.96
CA GLU A 789 -9.71 9.34 68.37
C GLU A 789 -10.29 8.54 67.18
N SER A 790 -10.54 9.23 66.08
CA SER A 790 -11.06 8.58 64.88
C SER A 790 -10.05 7.66 64.24
N LEU A 791 -8.78 8.05 64.15
CA LEU A 791 -7.68 7.23 63.62
C LEU A 791 -7.52 5.94 64.50
N LYS A 792 -7.61 6.08 65.79
CA LYS A 792 -7.52 4.94 66.70
C LYS A 792 -8.71 4.03 66.60
N ARG A 793 -9.95 4.57 66.52
CA ARG A 793 -11.19 3.82 66.49
C ARG A 793 -11.37 3.12 65.13
N ASP A 794 -11.19 3.83 64.05
CA ASP A 794 -11.58 3.38 62.70
C ASP A 794 -10.45 2.62 61.99
N LEU A 795 -9.21 2.91 62.30
CA LEU A 795 -8.01 2.33 61.67
C LEU A 795 -7.08 1.59 62.64
N ASN A 796 -7.47 1.51 63.90
CA ASN A 796 -6.64 0.91 64.98
C ASN A 796 -5.22 1.47 65.07
N ALA A 797 -5.06 2.74 64.65
CA ALA A 797 -3.79 3.43 64.68
C ALA A 797 -3.35 3.78 66.09
N GLN A 798 -2.04 3.62 66.39
CA GLN A 798 -1.45 3.95 67.66
C GLN A 798 -0.39 5.04 67.47
N LEU A 799 -0.36 6.00 68.41
CA LEU A 799 0.69 6.99 68.44
C LEU A 799 2.03 6.31 68.79
N ARG A 800 3.06 6.61 67.97
CA ARG A 800 4.43 6.22 68.27
C ARG A 800 4.92 7.16 69.35
N GLY A 801 5.21 6.68 70.56
CA GLY A 801 5.68 7.42 71.70
C GLY A 801 7.08 7.97 71.54
#